data_cea73971b4a046b45bdf741f60f0b64d
#
_entry.id   cea73971b4a046b45bdf741f60f0b64d
#
_cell.length_a   1.000
_cell.length_b   1.000
_cell.length_c   1.000
_cell.angle_alpha   90.00
_cell.angle_beta   90.00
_cell.angle_gamma   90.00
#
_symmetry.space_group_name_H-M   'P 1'
#
loop_
_entity.id
_entity.type
_entity.pdbx_description
1 polymer ?
#
loop_
_entity_poly.entity_id
_entity_poly.type
_entity_poly.pdbx_seq_one_letter_code
_entity_poly.pdbx_strand_id
1 'polypeptide(L)'
;MEEINPDFEDYLVKKVKENPSNVIYKFLLFDAYIHNKKLELADDVIEDLDKTYPNSSIVKTRLAEFYAYKEDVAKVNEIIKNMELQDPDYYYTIATKAQDTDWLGSTSIAELEKYREKAKKLATPVLSILYDFLINARNSNKEAMMKNAETILTATHNSEFYITTFAPLYDSLEKNKEKTISMLENLVSKTDNFTAISKLIGYYRAADRKEDMKRLFSERKKNYPYFTGVASDYINSLIEDKKYSDALVEIDNSLALYPYSYHLMERKGMVYNYMNNVKEAEKYLRQSLEHNSENSTLRKQLYDITKTPDEIEEIDIKDKYKLIKERRNSQMKSDYGVVTLVDEYIVNILPEGGRKSKVVLIYEITGENGIEEMKEYRLNTYSITLQKSEVVKKDGSIVPAEEGSGTLVFSKLEVGDVVYIEYESYSNSTGRFFKDFNIDCYFNSTYPSLESIFGIINPQDVQYATKIFNGNITPTTKKINNKICTIWKRTNVPAIPLLEPNSKNYADLTNTINVSSIKSWKEISNWYADLVKKTLTLDKITKSTFDQIFPNGVTGLSEEIIAKKIYTYIEENIKYSSQDFRQSGYVPQKPSKTITTKLGDCKDVSTLFVAFSQLAGLKSNLVLVSTNDNSSNMMSLPSKDFNHCIVRTIINGKEVFLELTDKFLPFKSLPISLYKADALVISFDKSENEKSSLIEIPFNNATVNQLNTTSVVTITDKEMSFVNTRKVVGANKSYFNELFSSSTTEDVRKKDLEDQYNTKLKKTVKLLSAKLIKNEVFDDAIEFETQISVSEKLKSVGNLKITDIPFVDKVYTRDIIGQETRNYDIKYITYENCNEYHSVVVLNIPEGKKFTEVPENKTFTFKKHSFDITFELVAPNSLKITRTVKTPWDDITTTEYPEYKNFVEEVLAVEEQVVGFK
;
A
#
# COMPACT_ATOMS: atom_id res chain seq x y z
N MET A 1 -8.39 -31.26 -1.60
CA MET A 1 -7.37 -32.16 -2.13
C MET A 1 -7.15 -33.21 -1.05
N GLU A 2 -7.35 -34.48 -1.42
CA GLU A 2 -7.08 -35.57 -0.50
C GLU A 2 -5.58 -35.67 -0.27
N GLU A 3 -5.14 -35.81 0.99
CA GLU A 3 -3.75 -36.07 1.31
C GLU A 3 -3.38 -37.49 0.87
N ILE A 4 -2.17 -37.69 0.36
CA ILE A 4 -1.65 -39.06 0.12
C ILE A 4 -1.54 -39.76 1.46
N ASN A 5 -2.03 -41.03 1.51
CA ASN A 5 -1.98 -41.85 2.71
C ASN A 5 -0.54 -41.85 3.30
N PRO A 6 -0.35 -41.49 4.57
CA PRO A 6 0.94 -41.50 5.21
C PRO A 6 1.69 -42.86 5.10
N ASP A 7 0.98 -43.97 5.10
CA ASP A 7 1.58 -45.29 4.91
C ASP A 7 2.24 -45.47 3.54
N PHE A 8 1.69 -44.81 2.50
CA PHE A 8 2.29 -44.85 1.17
C PHE A 8 3.54 -43.96 1.10
N GLU A 9 3.52 -42.82 1.77
CA GLU A 9 4.72 -41.96 1.88
C GLU A 9 5.85 -42.72 2.60
N ASP A 10 5.56 -43.35 3.73
CA ASP A 10 6.53 -44.15 4.50
C ASP A 10 7.08 -45.33 3.66
N TYR A 11 6.21 -45.96 2.88
CA TYR A 11 6.62 -46.98 1.94
C TYR A 11 7.61 -46.43 0.91
N LEU A 12 7.36 -45.27 0.32
CA LEU A 12 8.27 -44.64 -0.64
C LEU A 12 9.60 -44.25 -0.02
N VAL A 13 9.58 -43.67 1.19
CA VAL A 13 10.81 -43.35 1.95
C VAL A 13 11.66 -44.62 2.16
N LYS A 14 11.02 -45.73 2.54
CA LYS A 14 11.71 -47.00 2.66
C LYS A 14 12.27 -47.48 1.33
N LYS A 15 11.49 -47.42 0.25
CA LYS A 15 11.93 -47.83 -1.10
C LYS A 15 13.08 -47.00 -1.65
N VAL A 16 13.11 -45.73 -1.42
CA VAL A 16 14.24 -44.87 -1.79
C VAL A 16 15.50 -45.26 -1.00
N LYS A 17 15.38 -45.55 0.29
CA LYS A 17 16.51 -46.04 1.12
C LYS A 17 17.04 -47.39 0.69
N GLU A 18 16.14 -48.32 0.32
CA GLU A 18 16.51 -49.65 -0.21
C GLU A 18 17.11 -49.60 -1.59
N ASN A 19 16.73 -48.63 -2.41
CA ASN A 19 17.12 -48.50 -3.82
C ASN A 19 17.46 -47.01 -4.16
N PRO A 20 18.55 -46.45 -3.63
CA PRO A 20 18.87 -45.03 -3.74
C PRO A 20 19.17 -44.58 -5.18
N SER A 21 19.50 -45.49 -6.10
CA SER A 21 19.68 -45.21 -7.51
C SER A 21 18.39 -45.29 -8.35
N ASN A 22 17.27 -45.71 -7.76
CA ASN A 22 16.01 -45.78 -8.50
C ASN A 22 15.33 -44.43 -8.57
N VAL A 23 15.48 -43.76 -9.72
CA VAL A 23 14.95 -42.44 -10.00
C VAL A 23 13.40 -42.38 -9.90
N ILE A 24 12.74 -43.49 -10.29
CA ILE A 24 11.24 -43.57 -10.23
C ILE A 24 10.74 -43.43 -8.81
N TYR A 25 11.34 -44.14 -7.85
CA TYR A 25 10.96 -44.01 -6.45
C TYR A 25 11.24 -42.62 -5.87
N LYS A 26 12.33 -41.97 -6.30
CA LYS A 26 12.61 -40.58 -5.93
C LYS A 26 11.57 -39.60 -6.48
N PHE A 27 11.16 -39.74 -7.75
CA PHE A 27 10.10 -38.91 -8.31
C PHE A 27 8.76 -39.13 -7.63
N LEU A 28 8.39 -40.38 -7.37
CA LEU A 28 7.13 -40.67 -6.64
C LEU A 28 7.17 -40.10 -5.22
N LEU A 29 8.29 -40.14 -4.54
CA LEU A 29 8.46 -39.56 -3.20
C LEU A 29 8.39 -38.05 -3.26
N PHE A 30 9.03 -37.45 -4.27
CA PHE A 30 8.93 -36.01 -4.52
C PHE A 30 7.48 -35.56 -4.75
N ASP A 31 6.71 -36.30 -5.56
CA ASP A 31 5.31 -36.01 -5.81
C ASP A 31 4.46 -36.16 -4.55
N ALA A 32 4.71 -37.17 -3.73
CA ALA A 32 4.06 -37.37 -2.45
C ALA A 32 4.31 -36.21 -1.49
N TYR A 33 5.56 -35.73 -1.41
CA TYR A 33 5.92 -34.60 -0.58
C TYR A 33 5.25 -33.29 -1.02
N ILE A 34 5.20 -33.02 -2.35
CA ILE A 34 4.49 -31.85 -2.87
C ILE A 34 3.00 -31.93 -2.53
N HIS A 35 2.39 -33.08 -2.77
CA HIS A 35 0.98 -33.29 -2.50
C HIS A 35 0.63 -33.11 -1.02
N ASN A 36 1.46 -33.58 -0.13
CA ASN A 36 1.33 -33.43 1.33
C ASN A 36 1.89 -32.09 1.85
N LYS A 37 2.27 -31.16 0.96
CA LYS A 37 2.81 -29.84 1.29
C LYS A 37 4.09 -29.85 2.13
N LYS A 38 4.84 -30.92 2.08
CA LYS A 38 6.14 -31.09 2.74
C LYS A 38 7.26 -30.56 1.83
N LEU A 39 7.22 -29.25 1.52
CA LEU A 39 8.03 -28.65 0.46
C LEU A 39 9.55 -28.70 0.72
N GLU A 40 9.98 -28.64 1.99
CA GLU A 40 11.41 -28.78 2.33
C GLU A 40 11.95 -30.17 1.98
N LEU A 41 11.16 -31.22 2.23
CA LEU A 41 11.53 -32.59 1.88
C LEU A 41 11.47 -32.82 0.37
N ALA A 42 10.53 -32.19 -0.34
CA ALA A 42 10.49 -32.23 -1.80
C ALA A 42 11.71 -31.54 -2.40
N ASP A 43 12.13 -30.41 -1.84
CA ASP A 43 13.34 -29.67 -2.24
C ASP A 43 14.59 -30.53 -2.13
N ASP A 44 14.76 -31.22 -1.01
CA ASP A 44 15.90 -32.13 -0.79
C ASP A 44 15.95 -33.26 -1.84
N VAL A 45 14.81 -33.83 -2.20
CA VAL A 45 14.74 -34.91 -3.21
C VAL A 45 15.05 -34.40 -4.60
N ILE A 46 14.48 -33.26 -5.00
CA ILE A 46 14.67 -32.75 -6.37
C ILE A 46 16.09 -32.16 -6.56
N GLU A 47 16.66 -31.54 -5.53
CA GLU A 47 18.06 -31.09 -5.54
C GLU A 47 19.04 -32.26 -5.64
N ASP A 48 18.78 -33.36 -4.93
CA ASP A 48 19.60 -34.58 -5.02
C ASP A 48 19.54 -35.16 -6.45
N LEU A 49 18.35 -35.20 -7.05
CA LEU A 49 18.17 -35.61 -8.43
C LEU A 49 18.91 -34.67 -9.40
N ASP A 50 18.84 -33.38 -9.21
CA ASP A 50 19.51 -32.39 -10.08
C ASP A 50 21.04 -32.45 -9.96
N LYS A 51 21.57 -32.64 -8.77
CA LYS A 51 23.01 -32.85 -8.55
C LYS A 51 23.49 -34.16 -9.14
N THR A 52 22.67 -35.20 -9.11
CA THR A 52 23.03 -36.52 -9.66
C THR A 52 22.90 -36.55 -11.19
N TYR A 53 21.91 -35.84 -11.74
CA TYR A 53 21.59 -35.82 -13.17
C TYR A 53 21.48 -34.39 -13.72
N PRO A 54 22.56 -33.58 -13.68
CA PRO A 54 22.51 -32.15 -13.96
C PRO A 54 22.08 -31.79 -15.38
N ASN A 55 22.23 -32.71 -16.32
CA ASN A 55 21.88 -32.54 -17.74
C ASN A 55 20.61 -33.28 -18.15
N SER A 56 19.84 -33.78 -17.19
CA SER A 56 18.60 -34.51 -17.50
C SER A 56 17.44 -33.52 -17.71
N SER A 57 16.94 -33.45 -18.95
CA SER A 57 15.79 -32.62 -19.29
C SER A 57 14.53 -32.97 -18.47
N ILE A 58 14.34 -34.26 -18.11
CA ILE A 58 13.25 -34.70 -17.26
C ILE A 58 13.37 -34.13 -15.85
N VAL A 59 14.58 -34.19 -15.26
CA VAL A 59 14.83 -33.64 -13.91
C VAL A 59 14.66 -32.12 -13.93
N LYS A 60 15.17 -31.43 -14.93
CA LYS A 60 15.02 -29.99 -15.10
C LYS A 60 13.55 -29.59 -15.28
N THR A 61 12.74 -30.37 -15.97
CA THR A 61 11.31 -30.15 -16.09
C THR A 61 10.64 -30.18 -14.70
N ARG A 62 10.91 -31.23 -13.92
CA ARG A 62 10.33 -31.37 -12.58
C ARG A 62 10.81 -30.28 -11.64
N LEU A 63 12.07 -29.85 -11.78
CA LEU A 63 12.62 -28.72 -11.03
C LEU A 63 11.94 -27.41 -11.40
N ALA A 64 11.67 -27.15 -12.68
CA ALA A 64 10.94 -25.97 -13.14
C ALA A 64 9.49 -25.96 -12.60
N GLU A 65 8.78 -27.10 -12.68
CA GLU A 65 7.42 -27.24 -12.13
C GLU A 65 7.39 -26.97 -10.62
N PHE A 66 8.40 -27.44 -9.88
CA PHE A 66 8.52 -27.22 -8.45
C PHE A 66 8.76 -25.74 -8.10
N TYR A 67 9.66 -25.06 -8.81
CA TYR A 67 9.87 -23.64 -8.59
C TYR A 67 8.68 -22.78 -9.06
N ALA A 68 7.94 -23.22 -10.10
CA ALA A 68 6.67 -22.61 -10.45
C ALA A 68 5.63 -22.78 -9.34
N TYR A 69 5.54 -23.92 -8.70
CA TYR A 69 4.69 -24.14 -7.54
C TYR A 69 5.10 -23.27 -6.33
N LYS A 70 6.39 -23.01 -6.17
CA LYS A 70 6.93 -22.06 -5.15
C LYS A 70 6.75 -20.58 -5.56
N GLU A 71 6.20 -20.29 -6.74
CA GLU A 71 6.05 -18.95 -7.33
C GLU A 71 7.41 -18.23 -7.57
N ASP A 72 8.51 -18.97 -7.70
CA ASP A 72 9.83 -18.43 -8.04
C ASP A 72 10.00 -18.35 -9.56
N VAL A 73 9.37 -17.35 -10.17
CA VAL A 73 9.38 -17.11 -11.63
C VAL A 73 10.80 -16.90 -12.17
N ALA A 74 11.68 -16.27 -11.39
CA ALA A 74 13.05 -16.01 -11.83
C ALA A 74 13.83 -17.33 -12.02
N LYS A 75 13.69 -18.26 -11.08
CA LYS A 75 14.31 -19.57 -11.14
C LYS A 75 13.73 -20.45 -12.24
N VAL A 76 12.42 -20.40 -12.42
CA VAL A 76 11.73 -21.09 -13.54
C VAL A 76 12.31 -20.62 -14.89
N ASN A 77 12.41 -19.32 -15.11
CA ASN A 77 12.94 -18.75 -16.35
C ASN A 77 14.41 -19.13 -16.57
N GLU A 78 15.22 -19.14 -15.51
CA GLU A 78 16.62 -19.60 -15.57
C GLU A 78 16.73 -21.06 -16.04
N ILE A 79 15.91 -21.94 -15.43
CA ILE A 79 15.91 -23.37 -15.77
C ILE A 79 15.44 -23.60 -17.21
N ILE A 80 14.34 -22.95 -17.62
CA ILE A 80 13.82 -23.07 -19.00
C ILE A 80 14.85 -22.57 -20.01
N LYS A 81 15.50 -21.44 -19.76
CA LYS A 81 16.56 -20.90 -20.62
C LYS A 81 17.73 -21.88 -20.74
N ASN A 82 18.13 -22.51 -19.65
CA ASN A 82 19.20 -23.52 -19.68
C ASN A 82 18.77 -24.76 -20.46
N MET A 83 17.51 -25.20 -20.32
CA MET A 83 16.97 -26.32 -21.12
C MET A 83 16.93 -25.98 -22.62
N GLU A 84 16.55 -24.77 -23.00
CA GLU A 84 16.56 -24.30 -24.39
C GLU A 84 17.95 -24.33 -25.00
N LEU A 85 19.01 -24.11 -24.21
CA LEU A 85 20.40 -24.18 -24.67
C LEU A 85 20.91 -25.60 -24.76
N GLN A 86 20.57 -26.47 -23.78
CA GLN A 86 21.08 -27.83 -23.66
C GLN A 86 20.33 -28.85 -24.55
N ASP A 87 19.00 -28.72 -24.62
CA ASP A 87 18.11 -29.63 -25.32
C ASP A 87 16.95 -28.84 -26.00
N PRO A 88 17.27 -28.09 -27.06
CA PRO A 88 16.34 -27.20 -27.73
C PRO A 88 15.18 -27.91 -28.45
N ASP A 89 15.27 -29.20 -28.68
CA ASP A 89 14.28 -30.02 -29.35
C ASP A 89 13.49 -30.91 -28.34
N TYR A 90 13.68 -30.72 -27.04
CA TYR A 90 12.97 -31.47 -26.03
C TYR A 90 11.46 -31.09 -26.01
N TYR A 91 10.61 -32.13 -25.90
CA TYR A 91 9.18 -31.96 -26.02
C TYR A 91 8.61 -30.87 -25.07
N TYR A 92 9.03 -30.88 -23.80
CA TYR A 92 8.54 -29.92 -22.80
C TYR A 92 8.89 -28.47 -23.17
N THR A 93 10.11 -28.21 -23.60
CA THR A 93 10.56 -26.89 -24.05
C THR A 93 9.71 -26.37 -25.21
N ILE A 94 9.35 -27.25 -26.18
CA ILE A 94 8.51 -26.90 -27.32
C ILE A 94 7.05 -26.73 -26.87
N ALA A 95 6.52 -27.60 -25.99
CA ALA A 95 5.14 -27.58 -25.53
C ALA A 95 4.84 -26.36 -24.65
N THR A 96 5.77 -25.95 -23.81
CA THR A 96 5.61 -24.76 -22.94
C THR A 96 5.32 -23.50 -23.74
N LYS A 97 5.97 -23.32 -24.89
CA LYS A 97 5.72 -22.19 -25.79
C LYS A 97 4.33 -22.21 -26.43
N ALA A 98 3.73 -23.39 -26.60
CA ALA A 98 2.37 -23.51 -27.09
C ALA A 98 1.35 -23.17 -25.98
N GLN A 99 1.66 -23.46 -24.72
CA GLN A 99 0.80 -23.14 -23.57
C GLN A 99 0.83 -21.64 -23.19
N ASP A 100 2.00 -21.00 -23.28
CA ASP A 100 2.17 -19.56 -23.05
C ASP A 100 1.47 -18.70 -24.12
N THR A 101 1.04 -19.32 -25.21
CA THR A 101 0.35 -18.63 -26.30
C THR A 101 -1.14 -18.64 -26.02
N ASP A 102 -1.67 -17.56 -25.46
CA ASP A 102 -3.12 -17.37 -25.50
C ASP A 102 -3.56 -17.19 -26.96
N TRP A 103 -4.85 -17.43 -27.24
CA TRP A 103 -5.42 -17.39 -28.59
C TRP A 103 -5.31 -16.02 -29.27
N LEU A 104 -5.11 -14.95 -28.46
CA LEU A 104 -4.95 -13.57 -28.87
C LEU A 104 -3.54 -13.01 -28.48
N GLY A 105 -2.70 -13.83 -27.89
CA GLY A 105 -1.49 -13.44 -27.20
C GLY A 105 -0.42 -12.74 -28.04
N SER A 106 0.62 -12.31 -27.38
CA SER A 106 1.70 -11.48 -27.94
C SER A 106 2.69 -12.22 -28.84
N THR A 107 2.66 -13.56 -28.87
CA THR A 107 3.58 -14.39 -29.69
C THR A 107 3.30 -14.18 -31.18
N SER A 108 4.30 -13.81 -31.94
CA SER A 108 4.17 -13.56 -33.38
C SER A 108 3.90 -14.85 -34.17
N ILE A 109 3.21 -14.73 -35.33
CA ILE A 109 2.97 -15.87 -36.23
C ILE A 109 4.28 -16.52 -36.64
N ALA A 110 5.32 -15.72 -36.94
CA ALA A 110 6.63 -16.22 -37.33
C ALA A 110 7.29 -17.09 -36.24
N GLU A 111 7.07 -16.71 -34.97
CA GLU A 111 7.54 -17.48 -33.83
C GLU A 111 6.75 -18.79 -33.67
N LEU A 112 5.43 -18.75 -33.82
CA LEU A 112 4.59 -19.96 -33.85
C LEU A 112 5.00 -20.91 -34.96
N GLU A 113 5.30 -20.41 -36.17
CA GLU A 113 5.81 -21.19 -37.30
C GLU A 113 7.16 -21.85 -36.97
N LYS A 114 8.08 -21.14 -36.33
CA LYS A 114 9.36 -21.68 -35.90
C LYS A 114 9.18 -22.88 -34.96
N TYR A 115 8.29 -22.75 -33.96
CA TYR A 115 8.05 -23.85 -33.01
C TYR A 115 7.23 -24.99 -33.67
N ARG A 116 6.35 -24.70 -34.63
CA ARG A 116 5.66 -25.69 -35.44
C ARG A 116 6.67 -26.58 -36.18
N GLU A 117 7.68 -26.00 -36.83
CA GLU A 117 8.70 -26.75 -37.55
C GLU A 117 9.56 -27.63 -36.61
N LYS A 118 9.82 -27.14 -35.38
CA LYS A 118 10.44 -27.98 -34.34
C LYS A 118 9.53 -29.16 -33.94
N ALA A 119 8.26 -28.88 -33.70
CA ALA A 119 7.28 -29.87 -33.27
C ALA A 119 7.07 -30.98 -34.31
N LYS A 120 7.21 -30.69 -35.62
CA LYS A 120 7.17 -31.69 -36.72
C LYS A 120 8.24 -32.78 -36.63
N LYS A 121 9.35 -32.50 -35.91
CA LYS A 121 10.42 -33.47 -35.72
C LYS A 121 10.17 -34.45 -34.58
N LEU A 122 9.14 -34.17 -33.73
CA LEU A 122 8.77 -35.01 -32.61
C LEU A 122 8.01 -36.27 -33.09
N ALA A 123 8.05 -37.31 -32.31
CA ALA A 123 7.40 -38.57 -32.62
C ALA A 123 5.85 -38.49 -32.66
N THR A 124 5.26 -37.43 -32.14
CA THR A 124 3.82 -37.20 -32.13
C THR A 124 3.41 -35.98 -33.00
N PRO A 125 2.44 -36.13 -33.92
CA PRO A 125 1.99 -35.03 -34.76
C PRO A 125 1.14 -33.99 -34.03
N VAL A 126 0.62 -34.31 -32.85
CA VAL A 126 -0.39 -33.50 -32.15
C VAL A 126 0.08 -32.10 -31.91
N LEU A 127 1.30 -31.95 -31.43
CA LEU A 127 1.86 -30.62 -31.08
C LEU A 127 2.04 -29.73 -32.31
N SER A 128 2.49 -30.28 -33.45
CA SER A 128 2.61 -29.53 -34.70
C SER A 128 1.25 -29.08 -35.24
N ILE A 129 0.24 -29.92 -35.11
CA ILE A 129 -1.15 -29.59 -35.52
C ILE A 129 -1.77 -28.56 -34.59
N LEU A 130 -1.38 -28.56 -33.27
CA LEU A 130 -1.81 -27.54 -32.32
C LEU A 130 -1.24 -26.16 -32.70
N TYR A 131 0.03 -26.10 -33.14
CA TYR A 131 0.59 -24.86 -33.67
C TYR A 131 -0.12 -24.41 -34.97
N ASP A 132 -0.46 -25.33 -35.88
CA ASP A 132 -1.27 -25.00 -37.05
C ASP A 132 -2.65 -24.44 -36.65
N PHE A 133 -3.28 -25.02 -35.64
CA PHE A 133 -4.53 -24.52 -35.09
C PHE A 133 -4.38 -23.08 -34.56
N LEU A 134 -3.33 -22.80 -33.78
CA LEU A 134 -3.06 -21.46 -33.23
C LEU A 134 -2.77 -20.43 -34.33
N ILE A 135 -1.99 -20.81 -35.36
CA ILE A 135 -1.72 -19.94 -36.50
C ILE A 135 -3.02 -19.64 -37.27
N ASN A 136 -3.88 -20.65 -37.50
CA ASN A 136 -5.15 -20.47 -38.18
C ASN A 136 -6.13 -19.61 -37.33
N ALA A 137 -6.09 -19.74 -36.01
CA ALA A 137 -6.87 -18.87 -35.10
C ALA A 137 -6.46 -17.42 -35.27
N ARG A 138 -5.15 -17.12 -35.25
CA ARG A 138 -4.61 -15.78 -35.48
C ARG A 138 -4.99 -15.19 -36.82
N ASN A 139 -5.01 -16.01 -37.85
CA ASN A 139 -5.41 -15.63 -39.21
C ASN A 139 -6.93 -15.63 -39.41
N SER A 140 -7.73 -15.90 -38.37
CA SER A 140 -9.18 -15.98 -38.42
C SER A 140 -9.71 -17.00 -39.45
N ASN A 141 -8.92 -18.01 -39.79
CA ASN A 141 -9.25 -19.07 -40.71
C ASN A 141 -10.03 -20.19 -39.99
N LYS A 142 -11.35 -19.98 -39.87
CA LYS A 142 -12.25 -20.85 -39.10
C LYS A 142 -12.30 -22.29 -39.63
N GLU A 143 -12.33 -22.47 -40.97
CA GLU A 143 -12.38 -23.79 -41.58
C GLU A 143 -11.12 -24.62 -41.28
N ALA A 144 -9.96 -24.04 -41.46
CA ALA A 144 -8.68 -24.67 -41.11
C ALA A 144 -8.56 -24.98 -39.62
N MET A 145 -9.03 -24.05 -38.73
CA MET A 145 -9.11 -24.32 -37.29
C MET A 145 -9.91 -25.55 -36.98
N MET A 146 -11.12 -25.67 -37.51
CA MET A 146 -12.01 -26.80 -37.25
C MET A 146 -11.39 -28.11 -37.76
N LYS A 147 -10.77 -28.10 -38.95
CA LYS A 147 -10.06 -29.26 -39.49
C LYS A 147 -8.88 -29.68 -38.59
N ASN A 148 -8.11 -28.72 -38.08
CA ASN A 148 -7.04 -29.02 -37.14
C ASN A 148 -7.58 -29.60 -35.82
N ALA A 149 -8.66 -29.04 -35.27
CA ALA A 149 -9.32 -29.56 -34.08
C ALA A 149 -9.81 -31.00 -34.25
N GLU A 150 -10.44 -31.31 -35.37
CA GLU A 150 -10.91 -32.68 -35.71
C GLU A 150 -9.71 -33.65 -35.85
N THR A 151 -8.63 -33.20 -36.46
CA THR A 151 -7.41 -34.02 -36.61
C THR A 151 -6.79 -34.32 -35.24
N ILE A 152 -6.73 -33.34 -34.33
CA ILE A 152 -6.23 -33.51 -32.95
C ILE A 152 -7.14 -34.45 -32.17
N LEU A 153 -8.45 -34.28 -32.25
CA LEU A 153 -9.42 -35.16 -31.59
C LEU A 153 -9.25 -36.61 -32.06
N THR A 154 -9.08 -36.83 -33.35
CA THR A 154 -8.85 -38.16 -33.92
C THR A 154 -7.51 -38.74 -33.46
N ALA A 155 -6.42 -37.95 -33.54
CA ALA A 155 -5.07 -38.38 -33.15
C ALA A 155 -4.95 -38.69 -31.67
N THR A 156 -5.77 -38.07 -30.83
CA THR A 156 -5.79 -38.27 -29.37
C THR A 156 -6.89 -39.19 -28.92
N HIS A 157 -7.51 -39.92 -29.83
CA HIS A 157 -8.67 -40.82 -29.53
C HIS A 157 -9.75 -40.14 -28.70
N ASN A 158 -10.08 -38.88 -29.03
CA ASN A 158 -11.05 -38.03 -28.30
C ASN A 158 -10.74 -37.91 -26.81
N SER A 159 -9.48 -37.56 -26.49
CA SER A 159 -9.11 -37.35 -25.10
C SER A 159 -9.98 -36.29 -24.44
N GLU A 160 -10.20 -36.45 -23.13
CA GLU A 160 -11.06 -35.55 -22.33
C GLU A 160 -10.66 -34.08 -22.45
N PHE A 161 -9.36 -33.81 -22.38
CA PHE A 161 -8.81 -32.45 -22.50
C PHE A 161 -9.22 -31.81 -23.84
N TYR A 162 -8.98 -32.51 -24.96
CA TYR A 162 -9.29 -31.94 -26.28
C TYR A 162 -10.79 -31.90 -26.60
N ILE A 163 -11.61 -32.84 -26.11
CA ILE A 163 -13.06 -32.70 -26.21
C ILE A 163 -13.54 -31.48 -25.46
N THR A 164 -13.14 -31.30 -24.22
CA THR A 164 -13.57 -30.12 -23.42
C THR A 164 -13.12 -28.81 -24.03
N THR A 165 -11.98 -28.79 -24.74
CA THR A 165 -11.43 -27.58 -25.40
C THR A 165 -12.16 -27.31 -26.73
N PHE A 166 -12.34 -28.31 -27.56
CA PHE A 166 -12.79 -28.11 -28.94
C PHE A 166 -14.29 -28.29 -29.18
N ALA A 167 -15.00 -29.06 -28.35
CA ALA A 167 -16.45 -29.19 -28.51
C ALA A 167 -17.21 -27.84 -28.57
N PRO A 168 -16.87 -26.83 -27.71
CA PRO A 168 -17.52 -25.51 -27.78
C PRO A 168 -17.30 -24.77 -29.10
N LEU A 169 -16.28 -25.13 -29.90
CA LEU A 169 -16.03 -24.49 -31.19
C LEU A 169 -17.14 -24.77 -32.21
N TYR A 170 -17.77 -25.92 -32.13
CA TYR A 170 -18.89 -26.24 -33.02
C TYR A 170 -20.08 -25.30 -32.81
N ASP A 171 -20.38 -24.92 -31.60
CA ASP A 171 -21.40 -23.90 -31.31
C ASP A 171 -20.92 -22.49 -31.71
N SER A 172 -19.70 -22.10 -31.30
CA SER A 172 -19.22 -20.74 -31.51
C SER A 172 -18.92 -20.40 -32.98
N LEU A 173 -18.32 -21.33 -33.74
CA LEU A 173 -17.87 -21.10 -35.09
C LEU A 173 -18.86 -21.64 -36.15
N GLU A 174 -19.44 -22.79 -35.92
CA GLU A 174 -20.35 -23.45 -36.87
C GLU A 174 -21.83 -23.29 -36.55
N LYS A 175 -22.18 -22.67 -35.39
CA LYS A 175 -23.54 -22.53 -34.89
C LYS A 175 -24.26 -23.89 -34.70
N ASN A 176 -23.49 -24.94 -34.46
CA ASN A 176 -23.98 -26.30 -34.24
C ASN A 176 -23.92 -26.69 -32.76
N LYS A 177 -24.87 -26.16 -32.00
CA LYS A 177 -24.99 -26.38 -30.57
C LYS A 177 -25.27 -27.85 -30.22
N GLU A 178 -26.06 -28.53 -31.04
CA GLU A 178 -26.41 -29.93 -30.81
C GLU A 178 -25.20 -30.85 -30.91
N LYS A 179 -24.27 -30.59 -31.83
CA LYS A 179 -23.01 -31.34 -31.94
C LYS A 179 -22.16 -31.15 -30.68
N THR A 180 -22.05 -29.92 -30.17
CA THR A 180 -21.36 -29.63 -28.91
C THR A 180 -21.96 -30.43 -27.74
N ILE A 181 -23.28 -30.37 -27.57
CA ILE A 181 -24.02 -31.12 -26.53
C ILE A 181 -23.74 -32.62 -26.65
N SER A 182 -23.93 -33.20 -27.84
CA SER A 182 -23.71 -34.63 -28.08
C SER A 182 -22.27 -35.08 -27.77
N MET A 183 -21.27 -34.30 -28.11
CA MET A 183 -19.86 -34.61 -27.80
C MET A 183 -19.62 -34.59 -26.28
N LEU A 184 -20.16 -33.60 -25.57
CA LEU A 184 -20.04 -33.51 -24.11
C LEU A 184 -20.85 -34.62 -23.42
N GLU A 185 -22.08 -34.96 -23.88
CA GLU A 185 -22.88 -36.09 -23.37
C GLU A 185 -22.11 -37.40 -23.50
N ASN A 186 -21.52 -37.67 -24.69
CA ASN A 186 -20.72 -38.85 -24.89
C ASN A 186 -19.48 -38.92 -23.98
N LEU A 187 -18.85 -37.81 -23.73
CA LEU A 187 -17.73 -37.75 -22.78
C LEU A 187 -18.22 -38.05 -21.36
N VAL A 188 -19.22 -37.31 -20.88
CA VAL A 188 -19.77 -37.43 -19.52
C VAL A 188 -20.33 -38.82 -19.24
N SER A 189 -20.88 -39.52 -20.28
CA SER A 189 -21.35 -40.91 -20.11
C SER A 189 -20.23 -41.92 -19.86
N LYS A 190 -18.99 -41.60 -20.14
CA LYS A 190 -17.82 -42.49 -20.04
C LYS A 190 -16.84 -42.08 -18.95
N THR A 191 -16.87 -40.81 -18.55
CA THR A 191 -15.88 -40.21 -17.64
C THR A 191 -16.54 -39.29 -16.63
N ASP A 192 -15.85 -39.07 -15.53
CA ASP A 192 -16.32 -38.18 -14.47
C ASP A 192 -15.64 -36.78 -14.59
N ASN A 193 -15.53 -36.30 -15.84
CA ASN A 193 -14.84 -35.06 -16.11
C ASN A 193 -15.64 -33.84 -15.64
N PHE A 194 -15.15 -33.18 -14.57
CA PHE A 194 -15.80 -32.03 -13.95
C PHE A 194 -16.05 -30.88 -14.93
N THR A 195 -15.08 -30.57 -15.78
CA THR A 195 -15.16 -29.48 -16.76
C THR A 195 -16.23 -29.77 -17.81
N ALA A 196 -16.26 -30.99 -18.32
CA ALA A 196 -17.30 -31.43 -19.30
C ALA A 196 -18.70 -31.32 -18.71
N ILE A 197 -18.91 -31.83 -17.50
CA ILE A 197 -20.20 -31.77 -16.80
C ILE A 197 -20.62 -30.32 -16.59
N SER A 198 -19.71 -29.43 -16.14
CA SER A 198 -20.00 -28.02 -15.92
C SER A 198 -20.41 -27.29 -17.19
N LYS A 199 -19.74 -27.58 -18.32
CA LYS A 199 -20.09 -27.03 -19.64
C LYS A 199 -21.44 -27.55 -20.08
N LEU A 200 -21.70 -28.84 -19.92
CA LEU A 200 -22.95 -29.48 -20.35
C LEU A 200 -24.16 -28.94 -19.58
N ILE A 201 -24.02 -28.69 -18.28
CA ILE A 201 -25.07 -28.02 -17.48
C ILE A 201 -25.38 -26.64 -18.05
N GLY A 202 -24.34 -25.86 -18.44
CA GLY A 202 -24.50 -24.55 -19.07
C GLY A 202 -25.33 -24.67 -20.40
N TYR A 203 -25.01 -25.65 -21.21
CA TYR A 203 -25.76 -25.93 -22.48
C TYR A 203 -27.19 -26.39 -22.24
N TYR A 204 -27.43 -27.26 -21.25
CA TYR A 204 -28.78 -27.69 -20.88
C TYR A 204 -29.63 -26.53 -20.34
N ARG A 205 -29.06 -25.67 -19.53
CA ARG A 205 -29.73 -24.45 -19.04
C ARG A 205 -30.12 -23.53 -20.19
N ALA A 206 -29.22 -23.32 -21.17
CA ALA A 206 -29.51 -22.52 -22.35
C ALA A 206 -30.49 -23.17 -23.33
N ALA A 207 -30.74 -24.49 -23.21
CA ALA A 207 -31.70 -25.26 -24.02
C ALA A 207 -33.01 -25.60 -23.27
N ASP A 208 -33.17 -25.09 -22.02
CA ASP A 208 -34.30 -25.39 -21.10
C ASP A 208 -34.50 -26.89 -20.81
N ARG A 209 -33.40 -27.68 -20.87
CA ARG A 209 -33.38 -29.13 -20.60
C ARG A 209 -33.27 -29.40 -19.10
N LYS A 210 -34.31 -29.07 -18.34
CA LYS A 210 -34.30 -29.05 -16.87
C LYS A 210 -34.05 -30.41 -16.24
N GLU A 211 -34.66 -31.45 -16.74
CA GLU A 211 -34.53 -32.80 -16.18
C GLU A 211 -33.11 -33.37 -16.37
N ASP A 212 -32.51 -33.12 -17.53
CA ASP A 212 -31.12 -33.52 -17.76
C ASP A 212 -30.14 -32.74 -16.85
N MET A 213 -30.42 -31.48 -16.65
CA MET A 213 -29.63 -30.64 -15.72
C MET A 213 -29.72 -31.15 -14.27
N LYS A 214 -30.91 -31.48 -13.80
CA LYS A 214 -31.13 -32.04 -12.45
C LYS A 214 -30.42 -33.36 -12.26
N ARG A 215 -30.47 -34.25 -13.23
CA ARG A 215 -29.74 -35.51 -13.22
C ARG A 215 -28.26 -35.26 -13.03
N LEU A 216 -27.64 -34.36 -13.80
CA LEU A 216 -26.23 -34.02 -13.69
C LEU A 216 -25.87 -33.35 -12.34
N PHE A 217 -26.73 -32.53 -11.77
CA PHE A 217 -26.50 -31.98 -10.43
C PHE A 217 -26.44 -33.10 -9.39
N SER A 218 -27.35 -34.05 -9.44
CA SER A 218 -27.35 -35.17 -8.51
C SER A 218 -26.11 -36.06 -8.66
N GLU A 219 -25.73 -36.38 -9.92
CA GLU A 219 -24.52 -37.15 -10.22
C GLU A 219 -23.25 -36.42 -9.74
N ARG A 220 -23.13 -35.13 -10.04
CA ARG A 220 -21.98 -34.32 -9.57
C ARG A 220 -21.90 -34.31 -8.05
N LYS A 221 -23.02 -34.11 -7.36
CA LYS A 221 -23.03 -34.09 -5.88
C LYS A 221 -22.58 -35.43 -5.30
N LYS A 222 -22.94 -36.52 -5.92
CA LYS A 222 -22.49 -37.85 -5.52
C LYS A 222 -20.97 -38.01 -5.70
N ASN A 223 -20.44 -37.55 -6.83
CA ASN A 223 -19.06 -37.75 -7.22
C ASN A 223 -18.11 -36.72 -6.57
N TYR A 224 -18.62 -35.50 -6.29
CA TYR A 224 -17.86 -34.38 -5.70
C TYR A 224 -18.53 -33.86 -4.41
N PRO A 225 -18.66 -34.68 -3.35
CA PRO A 225 -19.43 -34.32 -2.16
C PRO A 225 -18.85 -33.14 -1.38
N TYR A 226 -17.55 -32.86 -1.53
CA TYR A 226 -16.84 -31.79 -0.83
C TYR A 226 -16.70 -30.49 -1.63
N PHE A 227 -17.34 -30.39 -2.79
CA PHE A 227 -17.19 -29.20 -3.62
C PHE A 227 -18.39 -28.25 -3.46
N THR A 228 -18.16 -27.08 -2.85
CA THR A 228 -19.23 -26.12 -2.48
C THR A 228 -20.04 -25.64 -3.68
N GLY A 229 -19.40 -25.43 -4.84
CA GLY A 229 -20.09 -25.04 -6.08
C GLY A 229 -21.10 -26.09 -6.54
N VAL A 230 -20.73 -27.36 -6.48
CA VAL A 230 -21.60 -28.48 -6.82
C VAL A 230 -22.79 -28.59 -5.87
N ALA A 231 -22.53 -28.47 -4.55
CA ALA A 231 -23.59 -28.45 -3.55
C ALA A 231 -24.54 -27.26 -3.78
N SER A 232 -24.01 -26.07 -4.09
CA SER A 232 -24.82 -24.90 -4.41
C SER A 232 -25.72 -25.07 -5.61
N ASP A 233 -25.21 -25.68 -6.70
CA ASP A 233 -26.01 -25.96 -7.90
C ASP A 233 -27.17 -26.95 -7.60
N TYR A 234 -26.88 -27.98 -6.81
CA TYR A 234 -27.89 -28.97 -6.40
C TYR A 234 -28.94 -28.37 -5.47
N ILE A 235 -28.52 -27.59 -4.45
CA ILE A 235 -29.41 -26.85 -3.56
C ILE A 235 -30.35 -25.93 -4.35
N ASN A 236 -29.79 -25.17 -5.30
CA ASN A 236 -30.60 -24.27 -6.14
C ASN A 236 -31.65 -25.04 -6.92
N SER A 237 -31.34 -26.20 -7.48
CA SER A 237 -32.30 -27.04 -8.19
C SER A 237 -33.45 -27.52 -7.29
N LEU A 238 -33.16 -27.85 -6.03
CA LEU A 238 -34.18 -28.23 -5.03
C LEU A 238 -35.08 -27.04 -4.66
N ILE A 239 -34.51 -25.85 -4.54
CA ILE A 239 -35.27 -24.62 -4.26
C ILE A 239 -36.20 -24.28 -5.43
N GLU A 240 -35.71 -24.35 -6.65
CA GLU A 240 -36.51 -24.14 -7.88
C GLU A 240 -37.70 -25.11 -7.95
N ASP A 241 -37.50 -26.35 -7.54
CA ASP A 241 -38.53 -27.36 -7.44
C ASP A 241 -39.43 -27.23 -6.20
N LYS A 242 -39.23 -26.23 -5.35
CA LYS A 242 -39.93 -26.02 -4.08
C LYS A 242 -39.79 -27.19 -3.09
N LYS A 243 -38.74 -27.99 -3.23
CA LYS A 243 -38.36 -29.07 -2.31
C LYS A 243 -37.58 -28.50 -1.11
N TYR A 244 -38.20 -27.61 -0.37
CA TYR A 244 -37.51 -26.81 0.67
C TYR A 244 -36.93 -27.65 1.80
N SER A 245 -37.64 -28.73 2.21
CA SER A 245 -37.13 -29.63 3.25
C SER A 245 -35.83 -30.34 2.82
N ASP A 246 -35.81 -30.81 1.56
CA ASP A 246 -34.64 -31.49 1.00
C ASP A 246 -33.48 -30.50 0.83
N ALA A 247 -33.80 -29.28 0.40
CA ALA A 247 -32.82 -28.20 0.28
C ALA A 247 -32.18 -27.84 1.66
N LEU A 248 -32.96 -27.81 2.75
CA LEU A 248 -32.45 -27.56 4.09
C LEU A 248 -31.50 -28.69 4.57
N VAL A 249 -31.85 -29.95 4.31
CA VAL A 249 -30.99 -31.07 4.65
C VAL A 249 -29.66 -30.97 3.90
N GLU A 250 -29.69 -30.62 2.62
CA GLU A 250 -28.47 -30.53 1.82
C GLU A 250 -27.60 -29.30 2.21
N ILE A 251 -28.25 -28.20 2.57
CA ILE A 251 -27.55 -27.02 3.14
C ILE A 251 -26.88 -27.38 4.47
N ASP A 252 -27.56 -28.13 5.35
CA ASP A 252 -26.99 -28.54 6.63
C ASP A 252 -25.81 -29.49 6.46
N ASN A 253 -25.90 -30.45 5.55
CA ASN A 253 -24.78 -31.32 5.18
C ASN A 253 -23.58 -30.50 4.67
N SER A 254 -23.84 -29.49 3.86
CA SER A 254 -22.78 -28.62 3.33
C SER A 254 -22.21 -27.68 4.38
N LEU A 255 -23.00 -27.14 5.30
CA LEU A 255 -22.56 -26.33 6.43
C LEU A 255 -21.74 -27.14 7.46
N ALA A 256 -22.00 -28.44 7.61
CA ALA A 256 -21.20 -29.32 8.44
C ALA A 256 -19.74 -29.40 7.94
N LEU A 257 -19.53 -29.32 6.62
CA LEU A 257 -18.23 -29.29 5.99
C LEU A 257 -17.62 -27.87 5.94
N TYR A 258 -18.47 -26.86 5.74
CA TYR A 258 -18.09 -25.46 5.57
C TYR A 258 -18.85 -24.54 6.53
N PRO A 259 -18.57 -24.59 7.84
CA PRO A 259 -19.38 -23.94 8.87
C PRO A 259 -19.39 -22.40 8.79
N TYR A 260 -18.49 -21.80 8.02
CA TYR A 260 -18.37 -20.35 7.84
C TYR A 260 -18.83 -19.84 6.47
N SER A 261 -19.48 -20.70 5.66
CA SER A 261 -19.97 -20.31 4.34
C SER A 261 -21.19 -19.40 4.45
N TYR A 262 -20.97 -18.09 4.32
CA TYR A 262 -22.05 -17.11 4.35
C TYR A 262 -23.06 -17.30 3.21
N HIS A 263 -22.65 -17.79 2.05
CA HIS A 263 -23.55 -18.11 0.96
C HIS A 263 -24.53 -19.24 1.30
N LEU A 264 -24.07 -20.29 2.00
CA LEU A 264 -24.95 -21.36 2.46
C LEU A 264 -25.91 -20.90 3.57
N MET A 265 -25.43 -20.03 4.47
CA MET A 265 -26.27 -19.44 5.52
C MET A 265 -27.35 -18.54 4.90
N GLU A 266 -26.98 -17.71 3.93
CA GLU A 266 -27.93 -16.87 3.18
C GLU A 266 -29.02 -17.74 2.52
N ARG A 267 -28.62 -18.78 1.78
CA ARG A 267 -29.56 -19.71 1.17
C ARG A 267 -30.49 -20.36 2.19
N LYS A 268 -29.96 -20.80 3.32
CA LYS A 268 -30.76 -21.37 4.41
C LYS A 268 -31.78 -20.38 4.92
N GLY A 269 -31.39 -19.15 5.16
CA GLY A 269 -32.28 -18.08 5.56
C GLY A 269 -33.39 -17.82 4.52
N MET A 270 -33.03 -17.78 3.23
CA MET A 270 -33.99 -17.58 2.16
C MET A 270 -34.96 -18.75 2.03
N VAL A 271 -34.51 -19.99 2.18
CA VAL A 271 -35.38 -21.19 2.18
C VAL A 271 -36.42 -21.09 3.32
N TYR A 272 -36.00 -20.73 4.53
CA TYR A 272 -36.94 -20.51 5.64
C TYR A 272 -37.93 -19.38 5.35
N ASN A 273 -37.49 -18.31 4.68
CA ASN A 273 -38.40 -17.24 4.26
C ASN A 273 -39.46 -17.76 3.23
N TYR A 274 -39.07 -18.57 2.26
CA TYR A 274 -40.01 -19.21 1.33
C TYR A 274 -41.02 -20.15 2.04
N MET A 275 -40.63 -20.70 3.18
CA MET A 275 -41.49 -21.50 4.05
C MET A 275 -42.31 -20.65 5.03
N ASN A 276 -42.25 -19.32 4.94
CA ASN A 276 -42.88 -18.36 5.87
C ASN A 276 -42.41 -18.49 7.34
N ASN A 277 -41.23 -19.03 7.58
CA ASN A 277 -40.61 -19.09 8.91
C ASN A 277 -39.65 -17.90 9.12
N VAL A 278 -40.23 -16.73 9.40
CA VAL A 278 -39.47 -15.46 9.55
C VAL A 278 -38.39 -15.55 10.63
N LYS A 279 -38.65 -16.24 11.74
CA LYS A 279 -37.72 -16.35 12.86
C LYS A 279 -36.42 -17.06 12.48
N GLU A 280 -36.53 -18.23 11.83
CA GLU A 280 -35.34 -18.96 11.36
C GLU A 280 -34.69 -18.26 10.17
N ALA A 281 -35.49 -17.64 9.29
CA ALA A 281 -34.95 -16.81 8.20
C ALA A 281 -34.05 -15.70 8.75
N GLU A 282 -34.55 -14.89 9.68
CA GLU A 282 -33.77 -13.82 10.31
C GLU A 282 -32.46 -14.33 10.93
N LYS A 283 -32.55 -15.44 11.68
CA LYS A 283 -31.38 -16.04 12.33
C LYS A 283 -30.25 -16.36 11.33
N TYR A 284 -30.56 -17.07 10.26
CA TYR A 284 -29.53 -17.50 9.30
C TYR A 284 -29.07 -16.36 8.37
N LEU A 285 -29.92 -15.39 8.06
CA LEU A 285 -29.52 -14.20 7.32
C LEU A 285 -28.57 -13.32 8.14
N ARG A 286 -28.81 -13.18 9.45
CA ARG A 286 -27.87 -12.48 10.36
C ARG A 286 -26.54 -13.22 10.48
N GLN A 287 -26.56 -14.55 10.58
CA GLN A 287 -25.30 -15.34 10.57
C GLN A 287 -24.53 -15.15 9.26
N SER A 288 -25.21 -15.10 8.13
CA SER A 288 -24.56 -14.77 6.85
C SER A 288 -23.88 -13.39 6.89
N LEU A 289 -24.58 -12.39 7.44
CA LEU A 289 -24.05 -11.03 7.57
C LEU A 289 -22.87 -10.91 8.56
N GLU A 290 -22.74 -11.82 9.54
CA GLU A 290 -21.57 -11.86 10.43
C GLU A 290 -20.26 -12.18 9.66
N HIS A 291 -20.36 -12.88 8.52
CA HIS A 291 -19.24 -13.23 7.66
C HIS A 291 -19.12 -12.36 6.41
N ASN A 292 -20.17 -11.63 6.05
CA ASN A 292 -20.20 -10.67 4.93
C ASN A 292 -21.07 -9.47 5.27
N SER A 293 -20.58 -8.63 6.16
CA SER A 293 -21.37 -7.52 6.74
C SER A 293 -21.67 -6.38 5.78
N GLU A 294 -20.97 -6.27 4.65
CA GLU A 294 -21.21 -5.24 3.63
C GLU A 294 -22.27 -5.61 2.59
N ASN A 295 -22.87 -6.81 2.68
CA ASN A 295 -23.93 -7.23 1.75
C ASN A 295 -25.20 -6.38 1.97
N SER A 296 -25.24 -5.20 1.33
CA SER A 296 -26.35 -4.25 1.41
C SER A 296 -27.65 -4.83 0.88
N THR A 297 -27.61 -5.67 -0.15
CA THR A 297 -28.78 -6.36 -0.72
C THR A 297 -29.43 -7.28 0.31
N LEU A 298 -28.62 -8.10 0.98
CA LEU A 298 -29.11 -9.00 2.02
C LEU A 298 -29.68 -8.24 3.22
N ARG A 299 -29.05 -7.12 3.61
CA ARG A 299 -29.58 -6.28 4.69
C ARG A 299 -30.96 -5.69 4.36
N LYS A 300 -31.13 -5.19 3.13
CA LYS A 300 -32.40 -4.69 2.67
C LYS A 300 -33.48 -5.80 2.69
N GLN A 301 -33.16 -6.98 2.22
CA GLN A 301 -34.05 -8.15 2.29
C GLN A 301 -34.39 -8.50 3.75
N LEU A 302 -33.42 -8.45 4.65
CA LEU A 302 -33.65 -8.72 6.07
C LEU A 302 -34.61 -7.70 6.69
N TYR A 303 -34.47 -6.41 6.39
CA TYR A 303 -35.40 -5.37 6.85
C TYR A 303 -36.81 -5.60 6.28
N ASP A 304 -36.92 -5.97 5.00
CA ASP A 304 -38.21 -6.29 4.36
C ASP A 304 -38.90 -7.51 5.01
N ILE A 305 -38.14 -8.56 5.32
CA ILE A 305 -38.63 -9.79 5.94
C ILE A 305 -39.04 -9.54 7.40
N THR A 306 -38.25 -8.82 8.17
CA THR A 306 -38.51 -8.55 9.59
C THR A 306 -39.44 -7.38 9.83
N LYS A 307 -39.75 -6.59 8.79
CA LYS A 307 -40.49 -5.33 8.88
C LYS A 307 -39.82 -4.32 9.83
N THR A 308 -38.51 -4.36 9.92
CA THR A 308 -37.74 -3.45 10.75
C THR A 308 -37.35 -2.22 9.93
N PRO A 309 -37.67 -0.98 10.40
CA PRO A 309 -37.23 0.22 9.69
C PRO A 309 -35.72 0.42 9.80
N ASP A 310 -35.15 1.12 8.82
CA ASP A 310 -33.75 1.56 8.89
C ASP A 310 -33.61 2.63 9.99
N GLU A 311 -32.75 2.42 10.96
CA GLU A 311 -32.59 3.31 12.10
C GLU A 311 -32.05 4.70 11.71
N ILE A 312 -31.26 4.81 10.63
CA ILE A 312 -30.77 6.10 10.12
C ILE A 312 -31.94 6.97 9.68
N GLU A 313 -32.92 6.38 9.01
CA GLU A 313 -34.09 7.11 8.53
C GLU A 313 -34.92 7.73 9.64
N GLU A 314 -34.82 7.26 10.90
CA GLU A 314 -35.50 7.85 12.04
C GLU A 314 -34.87 9.15 12.58
N ILE A 315 -33.60 9.39 12.25
CA ILE A 315 -32.86 10.58 12.71
C ILE A 315 -32.53 11.54 11.59
N ASP A 316 -32.57 11.06 10.36
CA ASP A 316 -32.28 11.84 9.16
C ASP A 316 -33.26 12.99 8.97
N ILE A 317 -32.79 14.08 8.40
CA ILE A 317 -33.58 15.25 8.05
C ILE A 317 -34.58 14.84 6.96
N LYS A 318 -35.88 14.88 7.29
CA LYS A 318 -36.94 14.32 6.43
C LYS A 318 -37.14 15.07 5.11
N ASP A 319 -37.08 16.42 5.15
CA ASP A 319 -37.30 17.28 3.98
C ASP A 319 -36.12 18.22 3.75
N LYS A 320 -35.14 17.74 3.02
CA LYS A 320 -33.93 18.50 2.68
C LYS A 320 -34.25 19.71 1.77
N TYR A 321 -35.22 19.60 0.88
CA TYR A 321 -35.57 20.72 -0.02
C TYR A 321 -36.24 21.87 0.74
N LYS A 322 -37.11 21.56 1.73
CA LYS A 322 -37.64 22.56 2.63
C LYS A 322 -36.53 23.22 3.44
N LEU A 323 -35.57 22.42 3.94
CA LEU A 323 -34.42 22.94 4.67
C LEU A 323 -33.56 23.84 3.79
N ILE A 324 -33.26 23.44 2.54
CA ILE A 324 -32.55 24.27 1.57
C ILE A 324 -33.25 25.61 1.37
N LYS A 325 -34.58 25.60 1.17
CA LYS A 325 -35.40 26.81 1.01
C LYS A 325 -35.34 27.74 2.22
N GLU A 326 -35.34 27.18 3.43
CA GLU A 326 -35.31 27.94 4.68
C GLU A 326 -33.93 28.51 5.02
N ARG A 327 -32.85 27.82 4.61
CA ARG A 327 -31.47 28.14 5.02
C ARG A 327 -30.65 28.88 3.94
N ARG A 328 -31.08 28.87 2.68
CA ARG A 328 -30.41 29.62 1.61
C ARG A 328 -30.41 31.11 1.88
N ASN A 329 -29.51 31.84 1.27
CA ASN A 329 -29.20 33.25 1.53
C ASN A 329 -28.61 33.46 2.95
N SER A 330 -27.77 32.52 3.38
CA SER A 330 -27.02 32.64 4.61
C SER A 330 -26.23 33.94 4.66
N GLN A 331 -26.18 34.60 5.81
CA GLN A 331 -25.32 35.78 6.02
C GLN A 331 -23.89 35.44 6.42
N MET A 332 -23.53 34.17 6.42
CA MET A 332 -22.16 33.77 6.71
C MET A 332 -21.23 34.19 5.56
N LYS A 333 -20.07 34.72 5.92
CA LYS A 333 -19.04 35.09 4.95
C LYS A 333 -18.13 33.90 4.67
N SER A 334 -17.79 33.73 3.41
CA SER A 334 -16.88 32.65 2.96
C SER A 334 -15.86 33.21 1.98
N ASP A 335 -14.59 33.00 2.24
CA ASP A 335 -13.52 33.44 1.33
C ASP A 335 -13.51 32.64 0.02
N TYR A 336 -14.05 31.42 0.04
CA TYR A 336 -14.19 30.54 -1.14
C TYR A 336 -15.53 30.71 -1.89
N GLY A 337 -16.42 31.55 -1.40
CA GLY A 337 -17.76 31.74 -2.01
C GLY A 337 -18.65 30.49 -1.87
N VAL A 338 -18.43 29.67 -0.85
CA VAL A 338 -19.25 28.48 -0.50
C VAL A 338 -19.61 28.52 0.98
N VAL A 339 -20.86 28.27 1.30
CA VAL A 339 -21.35 28.07 2.67
C VAL A 339 -21.99 26.70 2.77
N THR A 340 -21.59 25.92 3.75
CA THR A 340 -22.22 24.62 4.06
C THR A 340 -23.50 24.86 4.84
N LEU A 341 -24.66 24.55 4.24
CA LEU A 341 -25.95 24.62 4.93
C LEU A 341 -26.15 23.46 5.87
N VAL A 342 -25.69 22.27 5.48
CA VAL A 342 -25.69 21.04 6.28
C VAL A 342 -24.48 20.19 5.89
N ASP A 343 -23.79 19.72 6.90
CA ASP A 343 -22.82 18.64 6.85
C ASP A 343 -23.24 17.59 7.88
N GLU A 344 -23.86 16.50 7.40
CA GLU A 344 -24.36 15.42 8.26
C GLU A 344 -23.65 14.11 7.95
N TYR A 345 -23.08 13.50 8.97
CA TYR A 345 -22.49 12.17 8.94
C TYR A 345 -23.09 11.30 10.04
N ILE A 346 -23.89 10.31 9.63
CA ILE A 346 -24.53 9.37 10.55
C ILE A 346 -23.99 7.96 10.28
N VAL A 347 -23.58 7.28 11.35
CA VAL A 347 -23.04 5.93 11.31
C VAL A 347 -23.90 4.99 12.14
N ASN A 348 -24.39 3.93 11.55
CA ASN A 348 -25.11 2.86 12.23
C ASN A 348 -24.17 1.64 12.36
N ILE A 349 -23.77 1.33 13.57
CA ILE A 349 -23.01 0.14 13.92
C ILE A 349 -23.94 -1.07 13.89
N LEU A 350 -23.55 -2.05 13.10
CA LEU A 350 -24.39 -3.20 12.82
C LEU A 350 -24.09 -4.36 13.78
N PRO A 351 -25.10 -5.06 14.32
CA PRO A 351 -24.89 -6.12 15.28
C PRO A 351 -24.05 -7.29 14.75
N GLU A 352 -24.12 -7.51 13.45
CA GLU A 352 -23.37 -8.56 12.75
C GLU A 352 -21.93 -8.14 12.41
N GLY A 353 -21.52 -6.94 12.81
CA GLY A 353 -20.23 -6.33 12.46
C GLY A 353 -20.32 -5.42 11.23
N GLY A 354 -19.30 -4.57 11.05
CA GLY A 354 -19.32 -3.52 10.06
C GLY A 354 -20.26 -2.37 10.40
N ARG A 355 -20.45 -1.46 9.46
CA ARG A 355 -21.28 -0.28 9.65
C ARG A 355 -21.97 0.16 8.36
N LYS A 356 -23.15 0.77 8.50
CA LYS A 356 -23.80 1.58 7.48
C LYS A 356 -23.51 3.04 7.80
N SER A 357 -23.13 3.83 6.81
CA SER A 357 -22.97 5.27 6.95
C SER A 357 -23.86 6.00 5.95
N LYS A 358 -24.39 7.15 6.37
CA LYS A 358 -25.10 8.10 5.52
C LYS A 358 -24.45 9.47 5.65
N VAL A 359 -24.21 10.09 4.52
CA VAL A 359 -23.64 11.43 4.42
C VAL A 359 -24.59 12.33 3.64
N VAL A 360 -24.85 13.51 4.18
CA VAL A 360 -25.64 14.56 3.55
C VAL A 360 -24.82 15.84 3.54
N LEU A 361 -24.49 16.34 2.36
CA LEU A 361 -23.74 17.55 2.14
C LEU A 361 -24.57 18.53 1.30
N ILE A 362 -24.82 19.72 1.85
CA ILE A 362 -25.60 20.75 1.20
C ILE A 362 -24.81 22.06 1.22
N TYR A 363 -24.40 22.54 0.05
CA TYR A 363 -23.52 23.69 -0.15
C TYR A 363 -24.23 24.80 -0.91
N GLU A 364 -24.26 26.01 -0.38
CA GLU A 364 -24.75 27.22 -1.07
C GLU A 364 -23.57 27.92 -1.75
N ILE A 365 -23.73 28.29 -3.01
CA ILE A 365 -22.79 29.09 -3.78
C ILE A 365 -23.06 30.57 -3.47
N THR A 366 -22.17 31.21 -2.73
CA THR A 366 -22.34 32.59 -2.27
C THR A 366 -21.48 33.62 -3.02
N GLY A 367 -20.60 33.14 -3.89
CA GLY A 367 -19.70 33.99 -4.70
C GLY A 367 -19.21 33.29 -5.95
N GLU A 368 -18.63 34.04 -6.89
CA GLU A 368 -18.09 33.52 -8.15
C GLU A 368 -17.02 32.45 -7.93
N ASN A 369 -16.15 32.62 -6.92
CA ASN A 369 -15.14 31.61 -6.59
C ASN A 369 -15.79 30.26 -6.21
N GLY A 370 -16.98 30.29 -5.61
CA GLY A 370 -17.72 29.10 -5.23
C GLY A 370 -18.20 28.27 -6.43
N ILE A 371 -18.39 28.89 -7.59
CA ILE A 371 -18.72 28.18 -8.84
C ILE A 371 -17.52 27.31 -9.25
N GLU A 372 -16.31 27.88 -9.25
CA GLU A 372 -15.08 27.16 -9.61
C GLU A 372 -14.78 26.05 -8.59
N GLU A 373 -15.00 26.32 -7.31
CA GLU A 373 -14.77 25.39 -6.20
C GLU A 373 -15.70 24.17 -6.25
N MET A 374 -16.95 24.36 -6.65
CA MET A 374 -17.98 23.32 -6.60
C MET A 374 -18.35 22.70 -7.95
N LYS A 375 -17.77 23.18 -9.08
CA LYS A 375 -18.06 22.61 -10.40
C LYS A 375 -17.70 21.11 -10.52
N GLU A 376 -16.70 20.66 -9.76
CA GLU A 376 -16.29 19.26 -9.66
C GLU A 376 -16.17 18.88 -8.19
N TYR A 377 -16.79 17.78 -7.81
CA TYR A 377 -16.71 17.24 -6.46
C TYR A 377 -16.21 15.80 -6.51
N ARG A 378 -15.07 15.52 -5.91
CA ARG A 378 -14.52 14.19 -5.85
C ARG A 378 -15.05 13.41 -4.64
N LEU A 379 -15.67 12.27 -4.89
CA LEU A 379 -16.10 11.35 -3.86
C LEU A 379 -14.89 10.53 -3.36
N ASN A 380 -14.56 10.64 -2.09
CA ASN A 380 -13.38 10.00 -1.49
C ASN A 380 -13.63 8.57 -0.99
N THR A 381 -14.69 7.90 -1.42
CA THR A 381 -15.02 6.54 -1.01
C THR A 381 -15.33 5.63 -2.20
N TYR A 382 -14.90 4.37 -2.13
CA TYR A 382 -14.99 3.43 -3.24
C TYR A 382 -16.28 2.60 -3.28
N SER A 383 -17.03 2.47 -2.20
CA SER A 383 -18.24 1.62 -2.12
C SER A 383 -19.41 2.41 -1.61
N ILE A 384 -19.85 3.37 -2.40
CA ILE A 384 -21.00 4.21 -2.08
C ILE A 384 -22.21 3.90 -2.96
N THR A 385 -23.40 4.10 -2.41
CA THR A 385 -24.65 4.19 -3.16
C THR A 385 -25.09 5.64 -3.15
N LEU A 386 -24.91 6.32 -4.28
CA LEU A 386 -25.30 7.71 -4.44
C LEU A 386 -26.85 7.80 -4.43
N GLN A 387 -27.38 8.65 -3.56
CA GLN A 387 -28.82 8.88 -3.43
C GLN A 387 -29.23 10.17 -4.14
N LYS A 388 -28.39 11.20 -3.98
CA LYS A 388 -28.57 12.53 -4.60
C LYS A 388 -27.23 13.09 -5.02
N SER A 389 -27.22 13.71 -6.20
CA SER A 389 -26.11 14.50 -6.76
C SER A 389 -26.73 15.54 -7.69
N GLU A 390 -27.06 16.71 -7.17
CA GLU A 390 -27.87 17.66 -7.93
C GLU A 390 -27.65 19.11 -7.49
N VAL A 391 -27.97 20.02 -8.37
CA VAL A 391 -28.04 21.47 -8.13
C VAL A 391 -29.50 21.88 -7.95
N VAL A 392 -29.85 22.47 -6.82
CA VAL A 392 -31.13 23.12 -6.58
C VAL A 392 -31.00 24.59 -6.94
N LYS A 393 -31.56 24.99 -8.05
CA LYS A 393 -31.52 26.35 -8.57
C LYS A 393 -32.31 27.31 -7.70
N LYS A 394 -32.12 28.64 -7.89
CA LYS A 394 -32.86 29.70 -7.15
C LYS A 394 -34.40 29.61 -7.30
N ASP A 395 -34.86 29.20 -8.47
CA ASP A 395 -36.29 29.02 -8.77
C ASP A 395 -36.87 27.71 -8.26
N GLY A 396 -36.01 26.84 -7.66
CA GLY A 396 -36.38 25.54 -7.14
C GLY A 396 -36.30 24.43 -8.17
N SER A 397 -35.89 24.70 -9.40
CA SER A 397 -35.61 23.65 -10.39
C SER A 397 -34.37 22.85 -9.99
N ILE A 398 -34.32 21.58 -10.43
CA ILE A 398 -33.27 20.63 -10.08
C ILE A 398 -32.51 20.23 -11.33
N VAL A 399 -31.17 20.32 -11.26
CA VAL A 399 -30.26 19.90 -12.32
C VAL A 399 -29.38 18.78 -11.77
N PRO A 400 -29.53 17.53 -12.26
CA PRO A 400 -28.65 16.44 -11.84
C PRO A 400 -27.18 16.69 -12.22
N ALA A 401 -26.26 16.21 -11.40
CA ALA A 401 -24.84 16.17 -11.74
C ALA A 401 -24.54 15.12 -12.82
N GLU A 402 -23.46 15.34 -13.53
CA GLU A 402 -22.86 14.29 -14.37
C GLU A 402 -21.91 13.46 -13.54
N GLU A 403 -22.00 12.14 -13.65
CA GLU A 403 -21.22 11.21 -12.83
C GLU A 403 -20.15 10.50 -13.67
N GLY A 404 -18.90 10.54 -13.23
CA GLY A 404 -17.80 9.83 -13.91
C GLY A 404 -16.63 9.54 -12.99
N SER A 405 -16.18 8.30 -12.96
CA SER A 405 -14.94 7.85 -12.27
C SER A 405 -14.76 8.38 -10.84
N GLY A 406 -15.86 8.43 -10.07
CA GLY A 406 -15.85 8.92 -8.68
C GLY A 406 -15.83 10.46 -8.55
N THR A 407 -16.06 11.17 -9.64
CA THR A 407 -16.22 12.63 -9.65
C THR A 407 -17.64 13.00 -10.06
N LEU A 408 -18.23 13.96 -9.35
CA LEU A 408 -19.50 14.60 -9.68
C LEU A 408 -19.20 15.94 -10.36
N VAL A 409 -19.77 16.17 -11.54
CA VAL A 409 -19.62 17.42 -12.28
C VAL A 409 -20.94 18.16 -12.26
N PHE A 410 -20.95 19.36 -11.66
CA PHE A 410 -22.12 20.22 -11.56
C PHE A 410 -22.05 21.29 -12.64
N SER A 411 -22.82 21.14 -13.69
CA SER A 411 -22.89 22.11 -14.81
C SER A 411 -23.81 23.27 -14.50
N LYS A 412 -23.55 24.43 -15.13
CA LYS A 412 -24.40 25.63 -15.07
C LYS A 412 -24.64 26.17 -13.64
N LEU A 413 -23.64 26.10 -12.78
CA LEU A 413 -23.70 26.71 -11.46
C LEU A 413 -23.75 28.24 -11.55
N GLU A 414 -24.54 28.85 -10.68
CA GLU A 414 -24.69 30.28 -10.49
C GLU A 414 -24.65 30.64 -9.00
N VAL A 415 -24.24 31.87 -8.70
CA VAL A 415 -24.27 32.36 -7.32
C VAL A 415 -25.71 32.31 -6.79
N GLY A 416 -25.91 31.69 -5.64
CA GLY A 416 -27.19 31.42 -4.99
C GLY A 416 -27.81 30.06 -5.30
N ASP A 417 -27.16 29.25 -6.14
CA ASP A 417 -27.52 27.83 -6.30
C ASP A 417 -27.06 27.02 -5.09
N VAL A 418 -27.68 25.86 -4.92
CA VAL A 418 -27.33 24.94 -3.83
C VAL A 418 -26.97 23.58 -4.41
N VAL A 419 -25.76 23.12 -4.15
CA VAL A 419 -25.29 21.76 -4.46
C VAL A 419 -25.73 20.83 -3.36
N TYR A 420 -26.43 19.74 -3.70
CA TYR A 420 -26.90 18.72 -2.77
C TYR A 420 -26.36 17.36 -3.13
N ILE A 421 -25.59 16.78 -2.21
CA ILE A 421 -24.97 15.45 -2.33
C ILE A 421 -25.45 14.60 -1.16
N GLU A 422 -25.97 13.41 -1.44
CA GLU A 422 -26.37 12.42 -0.43
C GLU A 422 -25.95 11.04 -0.87
N TYR A 423 -25.27 10.31 0.00
CA TYR A 423 -24.88 8.94 -0.29
C TYR A 423 -24.84 8.05 0.95
N GLU A 424 -24.97 6.77 0.72
CA GLU A 424 -24.81 5.73 1.72
C GLU A 424 -23.60 4.86 1.39
N SER A 425 -22.96 4.33 2.43
CA SER A 425 -21.89 3.34 2.29
C SER A 425 -22.04 2.23 3.32
N TYR A 426 -21.60 1.04 2.93
CA TYR A 426 -21.46 -0.09 3.84
C TYR A 426 -20.00 -0.46 3.91
N SER A 427 -19.47 -0.65 5.10
CA SER A 427 -18.12 -1.14 5.30
C SER A 427 -18.15 -2.51 5.95
N ASN A 428 -17.34 -3.41 5.39
CA ASN A 428 -17.10 -4.71 5.98
C ASN A 428 -16.04 -4.59 7.09
N SER A 429 -16.16 -5.43 8.10
CA SER A 429 -15.13 -5.58 9.11
C SER A 429 -14.92 -7.07 9.35
N THR A 430 -13.70 -7.53 9.19
CA THR A 430 -13.34 -8.95 9.28
C THR A 430 -12.29 -9.19 10.35
N GLY A 431 -12.07 -10.46 10.70
CA GLY A 431 -11.08 -10.85 11.68
C GLY A 431 -11.49 -10.58 13.12
N ARG A 432 -10.51 -10.43 14.01
CA ARG A 432 -10.74 -10.30 15.46
C ARG A 432 -11.63 -9.10 15.83
N PHE A 433 -11.46 -8.00 15.12
CA PHE A 433 -12.15 -6.73 15.39
C PHE A 433 -13.38 -6.52 14.49
N PHE A 434 -14.05 -7.59 14.04
CA PHE A 434 -15.16 -7.46 13.09
C PHE A 434 -16.39 -6.73 13.65
N LYS A 435 -16.53 -6.67 14.98
CA LYS A 435 -17.58 -5.88 15.67
C LYS A 435 -17.10 -4.55 16.23
N ASP A 436 -15.79 -4.28 16.11
CA ASP A 436 -15.20 -3.04 16.60
C ASP A 436 -15.15 -1.97 15.50
N PHE A 437 -15.10 -0.74 15.92
CA PHE A 437 -15.03 0.41 15.04
C PHE A 437 -14.11 1.49 15.60
N ASN A 438 -13.52 2.25 14.68
CA ASN A 438 -12.82 3.49 14.92
C ASN A 438 -13.33 4.50 13.90
N ILE A 439 -13.70 5.72 14.35
CA ILE A 439 -14.33 6.75 13.51
C ILE A 439 -13.81 8.10 13.94
N ASP A 440 -13.37 8.90 12.97
CA ASP A 440 -13.03 10.29 13.14
C ASP A 440 -14.05 11.16 12.40
N CYS A 441 -14.46 12.26 13.02
CA CYS A 441 -15.35 13.24 12.40
C CYS A 441 -14.85 14.66 12.67
N TYR A 442 -14.87 15.48 11.63
CA TYR A 442 -14.43 16.87 11.64
C TYR A 442 -15.65 17.79 11.55
N PHE A 443 -15.78 18.74 12.48
CA PHE A 443 -16.95 19.64 12.55
C PHE A 443 -16.77 20.97 11.83
N ASN A 444 -15.56 21.30 11.44
CA ASN A 444 -15.29 22.51 10.67
C ASN A 444 -14.34 22.21 9.48
N SER A 445 -14.48 23.04 8.47
CA SER A 445 -13.73 22.93 7.23
C SER A 445 -13.29 24.33 6.75
N THR A 446 -12.76 24.40 5.54
CA THR A 446 -12.47 25.67 4.86
C THR A 446 -13.72 26.45 4.52
N TYR A 447 -14.91 25.82 4.54
CA TYR A 447 -16.19 26.50 4.38
C TYR A 447 -16.88 26.70 5.71
N PRO A 448 -17.46 27.86 6.00
CA PRO A 448 -18.27 28.04 7.18
C PRO A 448 -19.55 27.19 7.07
N SER A 449 -20.02 26.66 8.18
CA SER A 449 -21.17 25.77 8.20
C SER A 449 -22.28 26.28 9.11
N LEU A 450 -23.53 26.29 8.60
CA LEU A 450 -24.68 26.56 9.43
C LEU A 450 -24.95 25.43 10.42
N GLU A 451 -24.73 24.19 9.98
CA GLU A 451 -24.97 23.01 10.81
C GLU A 451 -24.03 21.86 10.41
N SER A 452 -23.30 21.34 11.39
CA SER A 452 -22.49 20.14 11.25
C SER A 452 -22.93 19.11 12.29
N ILE A 453 -23.25 17.88 11.85
CA ILE A 453 -23.86 16.83 12.64
C ILE A 453 -23.06 15.56 12.49
N PHE A 454 -22.70 14.96 13.60
CA PHE A 454 -22.17 13.61 13.66
C PHE A 454 -23.06 12.74 14.54
N GLY A 455 -23.50 11.59 14.02
CA GLY A 455 -24.36 10.68 14.74
C GLY A 455 -23.82 9.25 14.76
N ILE A 456 -23.85 8.60 15.91
CA ILE A 456 -23.56 7.16 16.03
C ILE A 456 -24.79 6.46 16.58
N ILE A 457 -25.25 5.43 15.87
CA ILE A 457 -26.28 4.49 16.28
C ILE A 457 -25.60 3.17 16.58
N ASN A 458 -25.61 2.70 17.80
CA ASN A 458 -24.95 1.46 18.20
C ASN A 458 -25.86 0.56 19.05
N PRO A 459 -25.65 -0.79 19.01
CA PRO A 459 -26.30 -1.70 19.96
C PRO A 459 -26.02 -1.29 21.40
N GLN A 460 -26.97 -1.51 22.32
CA GLN A 460 -26.86 -1.04 23.73
C GLN A 460 -25.70 -1.68 24.51
N ASP A 461 -25.29 -2.86 24.11
CA ASP A 461 -24.18 -3.62 24.70
C ASP A 461 -22.80 -3.22 24.15
N VAL A 462 -22.75 -2.44 23.07
CA VAL A 462 -21.50 -1.94 22.47
C VAL A 462 -21.10 -0.64 23.16
N GLN A 463 -19.97 -0.66 23.85
CA GLN A 463 -19.37 0.51 24.50
C GLN A 463 -18.23 1.05 23.63
N TYR A 464 -18.01 2.36 23.67
CA TYR A 464 -16.91 3.03 23.00
C TYR A 464 -16.39 4.23 23.79
N ALA A 465 -15.14 4.57 23.57
CA ALA A 465 -14.52 5.79 24.09
C ALA A 465 -14.60 6.91 23.06
N THR A 466 -14.63 8.15 23.55
CA THR A 466 -14.60 9.35 22.70
C THR A 466 -13.51 10.31 23.16
N LYS A 467 -12.90 11.02 22.24
CA LYS A 467 -11.95 12.10 22.51
C LYS A 467 -12.22 13.27 21.57
N ILE A 468 -12.33 14.48 22.13
CA ILE A 468 -12.64 15.70 21.37
C ILE A 468 -11.42 16.61 21.40
N PHE A 469 -11.08 17.18 20.25
CA PHE A 469 -9.96 18.10 20.06
C PHE A 469 -10.46 19.45 19.51
N ASN A 470 -9.75 20.51 19.88
CA ASN A 470 -9.96 21.87 19.41
C ASN A 470 -11.39 22.38 19.60
N GLY A 471 -12.04 21.96 20.68
CA GLY A 471 -13.37 22.42 21.04
C GLY A 471 -14.06 21.51 22.05
N ASN A 472 -15.25 21.91 22.46
CA ASN A 472 -16.10 21.14 23.35
C ASN A 472 -17.47 20.95 22.68
N ILE A 473 -17.95 19.72 22.61
CA ILE A 473 -19.26 19.41 22.05
C ILE A 473 -19.95 18.44 23.01
N THR A 474 -21.12 18.84 23.51
CA THR A 474 -21.93 17.98 24.37
C THR A 474 -22.86 17.14 23.49
N PRO A 475 -22.84 15.81 23.57
CA PRO A 475 -23.74 14.98 22.80
C PRO A 475 -25.16 15.00 23.39
N THR A 476 -26.12 14.72 22.53
CA THR A 476 -27.47 14.33 22.92
C THR A 476 -27.67 12.86 22.63
N THR A 477 -28.36 12.15 23.52
CA THR A 477 -28.62 10.72 23.34
C THR A 477 -30.11 10.44 23.29
N LYS A 478 -30.51 9.54 22.41
CA LYS A 478 -31.86 9.01 22.35
C LYS A 478 -31.86 7.51 22.10
N LYS A 479 -32.90 6.82 22.52
CA LYS A 479 -33.10 5.41 22.24
C LYS A 479 -33.87 5.24 20.94
N ILE A 480 -33.37 4.41 20.03
CA ILE A 480 -34.06 4.04 18.79
C ILE A 480 -34.12 2.50 18.76
N ASN A 481 -35.33 1.95 18.86
CA ASN A 481 -35.53 0.52 18.99
C ASN A 481 -34.65 -0.08 20.13
N ASN A 482 -33.80 -1.01 19.80
CA ASN A 482 -32.85 -1.64 20.75
C ASN A 482 -31.45 -1.03 20.69
N LYS A 483 -31.28 0.16 20.07
CA LYS A 483 -30.02 0.85 19.92
C LYS A 483 -30.02 2.20 20.65
N ILE A 484 -28.82 2.72 20.87
CA ILE A 484 -28.58 4.06 21.39
C ILE A 484 -28.08 4.90 20.22
N CYS A 485 -28.70 6.05 20.04
CA CYS A 485 -28.25 7.07 19.11
C CYS A 485 -27.61 8.22 19.91
N THR A 486 -26.32 8.50 19.64
CA THR A 486 -25.60 9.63 20.20
C THR A 486 -25.29 10.61 19.08
N ILE A 487 -25.70 11.87 19.27
CA ILE A 487 -25.56 12.92 18.25
C ILE A 487 -24.74 14.07 18.83
N TRP A 488 -23.69 14.46 18.15
CA TRP A 488 -22.91 15.67 18.35
C TRP A 488 -23.30 16.66 17.26
N LYS A 489 -23.66 17.88 17.64
CA LYS A 489 -24.11 18.90 16.72
C LYS A 489 -23.46 20.23 17.00
N ARG A 490 -23.02 20.90 15.96
CA ARG A 490 -22.58 22.29 16.00
C ARG A 490 -23.40 23.15 15.02
N THR A 491 -23.61 24.40 15.40
CA THR A 491 -24.31 25.39 14.57
C THR A 491 -23.45 26.64 14.44
N ASN A 492 -23.57 27.32 13.30
CA ASN A 492 -22.83 28.55 12.98
C ASN A 492 -21.30 28.35 13.16
N VAL A 493 -20.80 27.28 12.58
CA VAL A 493 -19.38 26.89 12.66
C VAL A 493 -18.57 27.77 11.72
N PRO A 494 -17.58 28.52 12.22
CA PRO A 494 -16.73 29.34 11.36
C PRO A 494 -15.85 28.46 10.47
N ALA A 495 -15.50 28.97 9.30
CA ALA A 495 -14.43 28.40 8.50
C ALA A 495 -13.11 28.41 9.29
N ILE A 496 -12.26 27.42 9.07
CA ILE A 496 -10.88 27.52 9.54
C ILE A 496 -10.10 28.40 8.55
N PRO A 497 -9.16 29.21 9.05
CA PRO A 497 -8.26 29.97 8.18
C PRO A 497 -7.53 29.06 7.20
N LEU A 498 -7.15 29.60 6.04
CA LEU A 498 -6.29 28.93 5.08
C LEU A 498 -5.06 28.35 5.76
N LEU A 499 -4.71 27.12 5.37
CA LEU A 499 -3.47 26.51 5.84
C LEU A 499 -2.27 27.33 5.37
N GLU A 500 -1.47 27.72 6.32
CA GLU A 500 -0.22 28.42 6.04
C GLU A 500 0.91 27.40 5.78
N PRO A 501 1.94 27.76 5.01
CA PRO A 501 3.08 26.90 4.80
C PRO A 501 3.66 26.41 6.13
N ASN A 502 4.04 25.15 6.19
CA ASN A 502 4.62 24.51 7.37
C ASN A 502 3.72 24.47 8.62
N SER A 503 2.41 24.59 8.49
CA SER A 503 1.48 24.35 9.60
C SER A 503 1.31 22.85 9.88
N LYS A 504 0.72 22.52 11.03
CA LYS A 504 0.33 21.13 11.36
C LYS A 504 -0.68 20.57 10.38
N ASN A 505 -0.88 19.24 10.44
CA ASN A 505 -1.88 18.56 9.65
C ASN A 505 -3.27 19.16 9.90
N TYR A 506 -4.07 19.29 8.84
CA TYR A 506 -5.45 19.80 8.91
C TYR A 506 -6.28 19.15 10.04
N ALA A 507 -6.20 17.84 10.17
CA ALA A 507 -6.92 17.09 11.18
C ALA A 507 -6.51 17.44 12.63
N ASP A 508 -5.30 17.97 12.85
CA ASP A 508 -4.86 18.44 14.18
C ASP A 508 -5.32 19.88 14.48
N LEU A 509 -5.80 20.60 13.46
CA LEU A 509 -6.24 22.00 13.59
C LEU A 509 -7.75 22.13 13.68
N THR A 510 -8.49 21.16 13.16
CA THR A 510 -9.94 21.13 13.16
C THR A 510 -10.52 20.70 14.50
N ASN A 511 -11.78 21.12 14.75
CA ASN A 511 -12.55 20.55 15.84
C ASN A 511 -12.97 19.13 15.47
N THR A 512 -12.33 18.15 16.09
CA THR A 512 -12.43 16.74 15.74
C THR A 512 -12.95 15.93 16.92
N ILE A 513 -13.76 14.91 16.62
CA ILE A 513 -14.11 13.86 17.55
C ILE A 513 -13.58 12.53 17.03
N ASN A 514 -12.84 11.82 17.87
CA ASN A 514 -12.40 10.46 17.63
C ASN A 514 -13.23 9.53 18.51
N VAL A 515 -13.63 8.40 17.93
CA VAL A 515 -14.44 7.39 18.60
C VAL A 515 -13.85 6.02 18.35
N SER A 516 -13.65 5.21 19.40
CA SER A 516 -13.17 3.83 19.27
C SER A 516 -13.86 2.89 20.24
N SER A 517 -14.27 1.72 19.78
CA SER A 517 -14.76 0.62 20.60
C SER A 517 -13.65 -0.34 21.03
N ILE A 518 -12.46 -0.24 20.45
CA ILE A 518 -11.30 -1.05 20.83
C ILE A 518 -10.84 -0.60 22.22
N LYS A 519 -10.75 -1.54 23.16
CA LYS A 519 -10.59 -1.21 24.58
C LYS A 519 -9.17 -0.78 24.96
N SER A 520 -8.15 -1.32 24.25
CA SER A 520 -6.77 -1.07 24.65
C SER A 520 -5.77 -1.35 23.52
N TRP A 521 -4.61 -0.72 23.60
CA TRP A 521 -3.45 -1.00 22.73
C TRP A 521 -2.93 -2.42 22.87
N LYS A 522 -3.11 -3.03 24.04
CA LYS A 522 -2.81 -4.45 24.29
C LYS A 522 -3.58 -5.38 23.33
N GLU A 523 -4.85 -5.12 23.09
CA GLU A 523 -5.66 -5.93 22.16
C GLU A 523 -5.11 -5.88 20.75
N ILE A 524 -4.67 -4.70 20.31
CA ILE A 524 -4.04 -4.48 19.00
C ILE A 524 -2.68 -5.18 18.94
N SER A 525 -1.83 -5.02 19.95
CA SER A 525 -0.54 -5.71 20.04
C SER A 525 -0.69 -7.22 19.95
N ASN A 526 -1.60 -7.80 20.73
CA ASN A 526 -1.84 -9.24 20.72
C ASN A 526 -2.41 -9.73 19.39
N TRP A 527 -3.31 -8.96 18.78
CA TRP A 527 -3.86 -9.27 17.48
C TRP A 527 -2.76 -9.30 16.41
N TYR A 528 -1.93 -8.28 16.37
CA TYR A 528 -0.87 -8.19 15.36
C TYR A 528 0.20 -9.25 15.58
N ALA A 529 0.61 -9.50 16.82
CA ALA A 529 1.53 -10.58 17.17
C ALA A 529 1.02 -11.98 16.71
N ASP A 530 -0.28 -12.25 16.90
CA ASP A 530 -0.89 -13.52 16.46
C ASP A 530 -0.93 -13.64 14.91
N LEU A 531 -1.08 -12.52 14.18
CA LEU A 531 -0.99 -12.52 12.72
C LEU A 531 0.42 -12.83 12.23
N VAL A 532 1.41 -12.12 12.77
CA VAL A 532 2.82 -12.26 12.36
C VAL A 532 3.38 -13.63 12.74
N LYS A 533 3.01 -14.18 13.91
CA LYS A 533 3.48 -15.48 14.37
C LYS A 533 3.20 -16.61 13.38
N LYS A 534 2.17 -16.50 12.57
CA LYS A 534 1.82 -17.50 11.56
C LYS A 534 2.76 -17.46 10.35
N THR A 535 3.36 -16.33 10.07
CA THR A 535 4.23 -16.11 8.91
C THR A 535 5.71 -16.06 9.27
N LEU A 536 6.05 -15.72 10.52
CA LEU A 536 7.42 -15.68 11.01
C LEU A 536 7.96 -17.10 11.20
N THR A 537 8.37 -17.73 10.12
CA THR A 537 8.90 -19.10 10.08
C THR A 537 10.41 -19.06 9.82
N LEU A 538 11.15 -19.91 10.57
CA LEU A 538 12.60 -20.08 10.41
C LEU A 538 12.86 -21.36 9.60
N ASP A 539 12.41 -21.35 8.34
CA ASP A 539 12.55 -22.47 7.41
C ASP A 539 13.99 -22.60 6.87
N LYS A 540 14.21 -23.60 6.01
CA LYS A 540 15.53 -23.93 5.45
C LYS A 540 16.16 -22.72 4.68
N ILE A 541 15.36 -22.01 3.90
CA ILE A 541 15.84 -20.86 3.12
C ILE A 541 16.30 -19.75 4.06
N THR A 542 15.49 -19.42 5.06
CA THR A 542 15.82 -18.40 6.06
C THR A 542 17.10 -18.74 6.82
N LYS A 543 17.26 -20.00 7.25
CA LYS A 543 18.45 -20.46 7.94
C LYS A 543 19.69 -20.47 7.06
N SER A 544 19.60 -21.01 5.84
CA SER A 544 20.75 -21.04 4.92
C SER A 544 21.20 -19.64 4.52
N THR A 545 20.27 -18.70 4.39
CA THR A 545 20.62 -17.28 4.14
C THR A 545 21.28 -16.64 5.35
N PHE A 546 20.81 -16.96 6.56
CA PHE A 546 21.49 -16.51 7.78
C PHE A 546 22.92 -17.04 7.87
N ASP A 547 23.14 -18.30 7.52
CA ASP A 547 24.48 -18.90 7.48
C ASP A 547 25.39 -18.25 6.43
N GLN A 548 24.83 -17.74 5.32
CA GLN A 548 25.59 -16.95 4.36
C GLN A 548 26.01 -15.57 4.92
N ILE A 549 25.14 -14.92 5.69
CA ILE A 549 25.48 -13.66 6.38
C ILE A 549 26.54 -13.89 7.47
N PHE A 550 26.48 -15.02 8.14
CA PHE A 550 27.35 -15.37 9.25
C PHE A 550 28.04 -16.74 9.05
N PRO A 551 28.94 -16.88 8.05
CA PRO A 551 29.55 -18.17 7.72
C PRO A 551 30.39 -18.78 8.86
N ASN A 552 30.84 -17.97 9.81
CA ASN A 552 31.55 -18.41 11.00
C ASN A 552 30.69 -18.37 12.27
N GLY A 553 29.35 -18.24 12.12
CA GLY A 553 28.42 -18.04 13.22
C GLY A 553 28.52 -16.64 13.84
N VAL A 554 27.76 -16.41 14.91
CA VAL A 554 27.69 -15.11 15.59
C VAL A 554 28.53 -15.03 16.87
N THR A 555 29.11 -16.15 17.32
CA THR A 555 29.87 -16.23 18.56
C THR A 555 31.07 -15.28 18.53
N GLY A 556 31.18 -14.40 19.54
CA GLY A 556 32.26 -13.41 19.65
C GLY A 556 32.01 -12.10 18.90
N LEU A 557 30.91 -11.98 18.16
CA LEU A 557 30.51 -10.70 17.56
C LEU A 557 29.70 -9.88 18.56
N SER A 558 29.84 -8.55 18.53
CA SER A 558 28.98 -7.67 19.31
C SER A 558 27.58 -7.61 18.71
N GLU A 559 26.58 -7.32 19.56
CA GLU A 559 25.17 -7.15 19.13
C GLU A 559 25.05 -6.09 18.03
N GLU A 560 25.86 -5.05 18.09
CA GLU A 560 25.89 -3.99 17.08
C GLU A 560 26.38 -4.48 15.71
N ILE A 561 27.46 -5.29 15.68
CA ILE A 561 28.00 -5.87 14.46
C ILE A 561 26.97 -6.83 13.86
N ILE A 562 26.31 -7.64 14.69
CA ILE A 562 25.28 -8.59 14.25
C ILE A 562 24.11 -7.80 13.63
N ALA A 563 23.57 -6.83 14.34
CA ALA A 563 22.44 -6.03 13.86
C ALA A 563 22.80 -5.28 12.55
N LYS A 564 24.00 -4.69 12.47
CA LYS A 564 24.45 -3.99 11.25
C LYS A 564 24.62 -4.92 10.07
N LYS A 565 25.12 -6.15 10.25
CA LYS A 565 25.25 -7.14 9.16
C LYS A 565 23.89 -7.59 8.64
N ILE A 566 22.93 -7.83 9.53
CA ILE A 566 21.54 -8.15 9.14
C ILE A 566 20.94 -6.99 8.36
N TYR A 567 21.06 -5.77 8.89
CA TYR A 567 20.61 -4.54 8.24
C TYR A 567 21.20 -4.41 6.83
N THR A 568 22.51 -4.49 6.72
CA THR A 568 23.23 -4.38 5.44
C THR A 568 22.77 -5.43 4.43
N TYR A 569 22.58 -6.69 4.86
CA TYR A 569 22.08 -7.74 3.98
C TYR A 569 20.70 -7.39 3.41
N ILE A 570 19.78 -6.92 4.26
CA ILE A 570 18.41 -6.58 3.84
C ILE A 570 18.45 -5.43 2.84
N GLU A 571 19.16 -4.35 3.17
CA GLU A 571 19.26 -3.16 2.33
C GLU A 571 19.91 -3.42 0.96
N GLU A 572 20.89 -4.32 0.91
CA GLU A 572 21.59 -4.66 -0.33
C GLU A 572 20.80 -5.64 -1.21
N ASN A 573 20.03 -6.55 -0.62
CA ASN A 573 19.46 -7.70 -1.33
C ASN A 573 17.93 -7.63 -1.51
N ILE A 574 17.22 -6.86 -0.70
CA ILE A 574 15.76 -6.75 -0.77
C ILE A 574 15.38 -5.39 -1.30
N LYS A 575 14.60 -5.35 -2.36
CA LYS A 575 14.05 -4.12 -2.90
C LYS A 575 12.72 -3.80 -2.23
N TYR A 576 12.57 -2.58 -1.75
CA TYR A 576 11.28 -2.11 -1.23
C TYR A 576 10.23 -2.07 -2.35
N SER A 577 9.06 -2.58 -2.08
CA SER A 577 7.92 -2.57 -3.01
C SER A 577 6.64 -2.31 -2.24
N SER A 578 6.06 -1.14 -2.43
CA SER A 578 4.75 -0.74 -1.89
C SER A 578 3.55 -1.26 -2.71
N GLN A 579 3.75 -2.17 -3.66
CA GLN A 579 2.67 -2.65 -4.51
C GLN A 579 1.66 -3.50 -3.75
N ASP A 580 0.38 -3.14 -3.89
CA ASP A 580 -0.79 -3.78 -3.26
C ASP A 580 -1.11 -5.21 -3.77
N PHE A 581 -0.20 -5.87 -4.47
CA PHE A 581 -0.38 -7.22 -5.01
C PHE A 581 -0.53 -8.31 -3.93
N ARG A 582 -0.60 -7.95 -2.65
CA ARG A 582 -0.55 -8.90 -1.55
C ARG A 582 -1.86 -8.95 -0.80
N GLN A 583 -2.25 -10.16 -0.47
CA GLN A 583 -3.55 -10.52 0.12
C GLN A 583 -3.91 -9.82 1.44
N SER A 584 -3.01 -9.05 2.04
CA SER A 584 -3.30 -8.44 3.33
C SER A 584 -2.45 -7.20 3.58
N GLY A 585 -3.10 -6.09 3.87
CA GLY A 585 -2.43 -4.86 4.33
C GLY A 585 -1.69 -5.02 5.67
N TYR A 586 -2.02 -6.03 6.48
CA TYR A 586 -1.45 -6.23 7.83
C TYR A 586 -0.50 -7.42 7.96
N VAL A 587 -0.68 -8.48 7.18
CA VAL A 587 0.08 -9.73 7.35
C VAL A 587 1.36 -9.70 6.51
N PRO A 588 2.55 -9.82 7.13
CA PRO A 588 3.80 -9.89 6.38
C PRO A 588 3.93 -11.20 5.61
N GLN A 589 4.75 -11.22 4.57
CA GLN A 589 5.19 -12.43 3.92
C GLN A 589 6.03 -13.29 4.87
N LYS A 590 6.16 -14.59 4.53
CA LYS A 590 7.19 -15.43 5.17
C LYS A 590 8.59 -14.88 4.85
N PRO A 591 9.54 -14.90 5.79
CA PRO A 591 10.92 -14.49 5.56
C PRO A 591 11.54 -15.10 4.32
N SER A 592 11.34 -16.42 4.12
CA SER A 592 11.84 -17.14 2.92
C SER A 592 11.27 -16.59 1.61
N LYS A 593 10.00 -16.16 1.59
CA LYS A 593 9.42 -15.56 0.38
C LYS A 593 10.04 -14.20 0.08
N THR A 594 10.25 -13.36 1.10
CA THR A 594 10.95 -12.07 0.94
C THR A 594 12.37 -12.27 0.41
N ILE A 595 13.10 -13.27 0.92
CA ILE A 595 14.44 -13.62 0.45
C ILE A 595 14.41 -14.06 -1.03
N THR A 596 13.50 -14.96 -1.37
CA THR A 596 13.44 -15.58 -2.72
C THR A 596 13.00 -14.56 -3.78
N THR A 597 11.97 -13.76 -3.48
CA THR A 597 11.48 -12.75 -4.43
C THR A 597 12.34 -11.51 -4.47
N LYS A 598 13.22 -11.29 -3.47
CA LYS A 598 14.00 -10.06 -3.26
C LYS A 598 13.13 -8.80 -3.22
N LEU A 599 11.86 -8.95 -2.83
CA LEU A 599 10.88 -7.87 -2.73
C LEU A 599 10.21 -7.92 -1.36
N GLY A 600 10.05 -6.77 -0.73
CA GLY A 600 9.35 -6.62 0.54
C GLY A 600 8.80 -5.22 0.75
N ASP A 601 7.68 -5.11 1.47
CA ASP A 601 7.24 -3.82 2.04
C ASP A 601 7.75 -3.64 3.47
N CYS A 602 7.35 -2.55 4.16
CA CYS A 602 7.84 -2.22 5.50
C CYS A 602 7.70 -3.38 6.51
N LYS A 603 6.55 -4.08 6.52
CA LYS A 603 6.33 -5.20 7.44
C LYS A 603 7.11 -6.46 7.06
N ASP A 604 7.36 -6.67 5.76
CA ASP A 604 8.10 -7.83 5.25
C ASP A 604 9.58 -7.76 5.62
N VAL A 605 10.22 -6.61 5.32
CA VAL A 605 11.65 -6.40 5.64
C VAL A 605 11.89 -6.36 7.16
N SER A 606 10.94 -5.76 7.91
CA SER A 606 11.01 -5.76 9.38
C SER A 606 10.84 -7.17 9.96
N THR A 607 9.93 -7.99 9.39
CA THR A 607 9.77 -9.39 9.80
C THR A 607 10.99 -10.22 9.46
N LEU A 608 11.63 -10.00 8.32
CA LEU A 608 12.87 -10.66 7.94
C LEU A 608 14.00 -10.31 8.92
N PHE A 609 14.14 -9.03 9.30
CA PHE A 609 15.11 -8.62 10.32
C PHE A 609 14.87 -9.34 11.65
N VAL A 610 13.62 -9.39 12.12
CA VAL A 610 13.26 -10.09 13.37
C VAL A 610 13.55 -11.59 13.26
N ALA A 611 13.31 -12.23 12.10
CA ALA A 611 13.65 -13.64 11.88
C ALA A 611 15.16 -13.89 12.02
N PHE A 612 15.98 -13.09 11.38
CA PHE A 612 17.44 -13.19 11.50
C PHE A 612 17.93 -12.83 12.92
N SER A 613 17.29 -11.87 13.57
CA SER A 613 17.58 -11.55 14.98
C SER A 613 17.33 -12.73 15.90
N GLN A 614 16.23 -13.48 15.71
CA GLN A 614 15.94 -14.69 16.49
C GLN A 614 17.02 -15.77 16.29
N LEU A 615 17.49 -15.97 15.05
CA LEU A 615 18.59 -16.91 14.77
C LEU A 615 19.91 -16.47 15.39
N ALA A 616 20.13 -15.15 15.47
CA ALA A 616 21.33 -14.56 16.06
C ALA A 616 21.28 -14.45 17.59
N GLY A 617 20.12 -14.66 18.22
CA GLY A 617 19.92 -14.43 19.66
C GLY A 617 19.78 -12.95 20.04
N LEU A 618 19.51 -12.05 19.09
CA LEU A 618 19.20 -10.64 19.37
C LEU A 618 17.74 -10.47 19.78
N LYS A 619 17.50 -9.59 20.75
CA LYS A 619 16.14 -9.23 21.17
C LYS A 619 15.61 -8.12 20.26
N SER A 620 14.73 -8.48 19.33
CA SER A 620 14.13 -7.55 18.39
C SER A 620 12.61 -7.71 18.32
N ASN A 621 11.90 -6.60 18.08
CA ASN A 621 10.45 -6.53 17.98
C ASN A 621 10.06 -5.77 16.71
N LEU A 622 8.92 -6.12 16.15
CA LEU A 622 8.23 -5.25 15.20
C LEU A 622 7.65 -4.03 15.93
N VAL A 623 7.60 -2.91 15.25
CA VAL A 623 7.00 -1.68 15.74
C VAL A 623 6.06 -1.12 14.69
N LEU A 624 4.77 -1.05 15.00
CA LEU A 624 3.80 -0.36 14.18
C LEU A 624 3.91 1.14 14.44
N VAL A 625 3.92 1.96 13.41
CA VAL A 625 4.14 3.40 13.51
C VAL A 625 3.04 4.16 12.77
N SER A 626 2.55 5.22 13.38
CA SER A 626 1.86 6.32 12.70
C SER A 626 2.86 7.44 12.51
N THR A 627 3.33 7.64 11.29
CA THR A 627 4.36 8.64 10.96
C THR A 627 3.87 10.05 11.27
N ASN A 628 4.78 10.97 11.58
CA ASN A 628 4.42 12.31 12.07
C ASN A 628 3.82 13.25 11.00
N ASP A 629 3.74 12.83 9.76
CA ASP A 629 2.97 13.49 8.70
C ASP A 629 1.47 13.14 8.75
N ASN A 630 1.09 12.12 9.50
CA ASN A 630 -0.30 11.89 9.88
C ASN A 630 -0.73 12.83 11.02
N SER A 631 -2.05 12.91 11.25
CA SER A 631 -2.57 13.62 12.41
C SER A 631 -2.22 12.88 13.71
N SER A 632 -1.65 13.59 14.66
CA SER A 632 -1.37 13.07 16.01
C SER A 632 -2.65 12.73 16.78
N ASN A 633 -3.76 13.39 16.44
CA ASN A 633 -5.05 13.16 17.07
C ASN A 633 -5.66 11.79 16.72
N MET A 634 -5.34 11.23 15.55
CA MET A 634 -5.87 9.93 15.09
C MET A 634 -5.46 8.76 16.00
N MET A 635 -4.30 8.86 16.65
CA MET A 635 -3.79 7.81 17.55
C MET A 635 -4.16 8.06 19.02
N SER A 636 -5.08 8.96 19.29
CA SER A 636 -5.49 9.32 20.66
C SER A 636 -6.32 8.26 21.38
N LEU A 637 -6.94 7.36 20.65
CA LEU A 637 -7.67 6.18 21.11
C LEU A 637 -7.11 4.93 20.40
N PRO A 638 -7.27 3.73 20.99
CA PRO A 638 -6.79 2.50 20.34
C PRO A 638 -7.37 2.35 18.94
N SER A 639 -6.48 2.27 17.93
CA SER A 639 -6.80 2.22 16.51
C SER A 639 -5.82 1.29 15.77
N LYS A 640 -6.23 0.80 14.61
CA LYS A 640 -5.37 0.03 13.68
C LYS A 640 -4.72 0.92 12.61
N ASP A 641 -4.90 2.23 12.67
CA ASP A 641 -4.54 3.19 11.61
C ASP A 641 -3.04 3.55 11.59
N PHE A 642 -2.21 2.53 11.76
CA PHE A 642 -0.77 2.63 11.52
C PHE A 642 -0.48 2.56 10.03
N ASN A 643 0.43 3.39 9.55
CA ASN A 643 0.82 3.46 8.14
C ASN A 643 2.22 2.91 7.88
N HIS A 644 2.98 2.55 8.91
CA HIS A 644 4.36 2.10 8.76
C HIS A 644 4.74 0.99 9.76
N CYS A 645 5.81 0.25 9.45
CA CYS A 645 6.34 -0.80 10.31
C CYS A 645 7.87 -0.76 10.26
N ILE A 646 8.49 -0.66 11.45
CA ILE A 646 9.93 -0.65 11.64
C ILE A 646 10.35 -1.71 12.65
N VAL A 647 11.64 -1.75 13.00
CA VAL A 647 12.19 -2.65 14.02
C VAL A 647 12.69 -1.88 15.23
N ARG A 648 12.38 -2.40 16.42
CA ARG A 648 13.13 -2.07 17.64
C ARG A 648 14.04 -3.25 17.99
N THR A 649 15.31 -3.00 18.20
CA THR A 649 16.27 -4.02 18.68
C THR A 649 17.01 -3.51 19.91
N ILE A 650 17.47 -4.44 20.76
CA ILE A 650 18.27 -4.10 21.94
C ILE A 650 19.75 -4.30 21.59
N ILE A 651 20.54 -3.24 21.68
CA ILE A 651 21.98 -3.25 21.42
C ILE A 651 22.70 -2.72 22.67
N ASN A 652 23.53 -3.53 23.30
CA ASN A 652 24.25 -3.17 24.52
C ASN A 652 23.31 -2.65 25.64
N GLY A 653 22.14 -3.28 25.77
CA GLY A 653 21.12 -2.93 26.75
C GLY A 653 20.33 -1.66 26.44
N LYS A 654 20.51 -1.02 25.27
CA LYS A 654 19.79 0.16 24.82
C LYS A 654 18.83 -0.17 23.68
N GLU A 655 17.68 0.48 23.69
CA GLU A 655 16.72 0.39 22.58
C GLU A 655 17.26 1.18 21.37
N VAL A 656 17.22 0.53 20.22
CA VAL A 656 17.59 1.10 18.91
C VAL A 656 16.46 0.83 17.94
N PHE A 657 15.96 1.89 17.32
CA PHE A 657 14.96 1.80 16.24
C PHE A 657 15.69 1.77 14.91
N LEU A 658 15.25 0.88 14.01
CA LEU A 658 15.84 0.68 12.69
C LEU A 658 14.77 0.82 11.63
N GLU A 659 15.01 1.69 10.68
CA GLU A 659 14.25 1.85 9.45
C GLU A 659 14.88 1.00 8.33
N LEU A 660 14.06 0.25 7.60
CA LEU A 660 14.51 -0.76 6.63
C LEU A 660 13.89 -0.58 5.23
N THR A 661 13.26 0.57 4.97
CA THR A 661 12.61 0.81 3.67
C THR A 661 13.36 1.79 2.78
N ASP A 662 14.37 2.45 3.32
CA ASP A 662 15.26 3.35 2.58
C ASP A 662 16.63 2.69 2.37
N LYS A 663 16.83 2.16 1.19
CA LYS A 663 18.04 1.42 0.76
C LYS A 663 19.37 2.12 1.03
N PHE A 664 19.36 3.41 1.16
CA PHE A 664 20.56 4.23 1.31
C PHE A 664 20.72 4.86 2.70
N LEU A 665 19.81 4.52 3.62
CA LEU A 665 19.81 5.10 4.97
C LEU A 665 21.01 4.56 5.80
N PRO A 666 21.75 5.41 6.51
CA PRO A 666 22.76 4.96 7.45
C PRO A 666 22.15 4.11 8.57
N PHE A 667 22.89 3.08 8.99
CA PHE A 667 22.46 2.22 10.11
C PHE A 667 22.20 3.05 11.38
N LYS A 668 21.05 2.86 12.01
CA LYS A 668 20.51 3.60 13.18
C LYS A 668 20.01 5.03 12.88
N SER A 669 20.18 5.57 11.69
CA SER A 669 19.53 6.82 11.32
C SER A 669 18.03 6.60 11.14
N LEU A 670 17.27 7.64 11.42
CA LEU A 670 15.81 7.64 11.24
C LEU A 670 15.40 8.83 10.37
N PRO A 671 14.53 8.63 9.37
CA PRO A 671 13.98 9.73 8.59
C PRO A 671 13.12 10.63 9.48
N ILE A 672 12.94 11.86 9.06
CA ILE A 672 12.19 12.87 9.82
C ILE A 672 10.72 12.49 10.07
N SER A 673 10.13 11.66 9.21
CA SER A 673 8.76 11.16 9.37
C SER A 673 8.57 10.29 10.63
N LEU A 674 9.66 9.76 11.17
CA LEU A 674 9.67 8.97 12.41
C LEU A 674 9.99 9.82 13.67
N TYR A 675 10.34 11.09 13.51
CA TYR A 675 10.60 11.96 14.65
C TYR A 675 9.34 12.19 15.48
N LYS A 676 9.37 11.79 16.75
CA LYS A 676 8.21 11.84 17.66
C LYS A 676 6.95 11.19 17.11
N ALA A 677 7.09 10.21 16.23
CA ALA A 677 5.98 9.45 15.70
C ALA A 677 5.38 8.53 16.77
N ASP A 678 4.06 8.36 16.73
CA ASP A 678 3.35 7.41 17.60
C ASP A 678 3.65 5.97 17.18
N ALA A 679 4.10 5.15 18.14
CA ALA A 679 4.57 3.82 17.87
C ALA A 679 4.02 2.79 18.87
N LEU A 680 3.74 1.58 18.39
CA LEU A 680 3.28 0.44 19.17
C LEU A 680 4.26 -0.72 19.01
N VAL A 681 5.00 -1.04 20.05
CA VAL A 681 5.93 -2.17 20.06
C VAL A 681 5.17 -3.49 20.19
N ILE A 682 5.47 -4.42 19.32
CA ILE A 682 4.81 -5.73 19.24
C ILE A 682 5.74 -6.80 19.82
N SER A 683 5.33 -7.42 20.91
CA SER A 683 6.03 -8.57 21.47
C SER A 683 5.28 -9.88 21.15
N PHE A 684 6.02 -10.93 20.85
CA PHE A 684 5.46 -12.28 20.69
C PHE A 684 5.22 -12.97 22.06
N ASP A 685 5.76 -12.41 23.14
CA ASP A 685 5.42 -12.76 24.50
C ASP A 685 4.21 -11.96 24.97
N LYS A 686 3.07 -12.64 25.14
CA LYS A 686 1.82 -11.99 25.57
C LYS A 686 1.93 -11.29 26.93
N SER A 687 2.82 -11.75 27.81
CA SER A 687 3.04 -11.10 29.10
C SER A 687 3.69 -9.71 28.98
N GLU A 688 4.52 -9.51 27.97
CA GLU A 688 5.09 -8.18 27.67
C GLU A 688 4.03 -7.24 27.10
N ASN A 689 3.07 -7.77 26.30
CA ASN A 689 1.98 -6.98 25.74
C ASN A 689 0.94 -6.52 26.76
N GLU A 690 0.94 -7.06 28.00
CA GLU A 690 0.07 -6.59 29.08
C GLU A 690 0.24 -5.10 29.40
N LYS A 691 1.44 -4.57 29.13
CA LYS A 691 1.80 -3.15 29.36
C LYS A 691 1.86 -2.35 28.06
N SER A 692 1.34 -2.90 26.95
CA SER A 692 1.38 -2.21 25.66
C SER A 692 0.64 -0.87 25.73
N SER A 693 1.34 0.17 25.37
CA SER A 693 0.83 1.52 25.19
C SER A 693 1.54 2.14 24.00
N LEU A 694 0.97 3.19 23.43
CA LEU A 694 1.72 4.00 22.49
C LEU A 694 2.93 4.61 23.19
N ILE A 695 4.02 4.63 22.46
CA ILE A 695 5.23 5.37 22.79
C ILE A 695 5.49 6.38 21.68
N GLU A 696 6.14 7.45 21.99
CA GLU A 696 6.73 8.36 21.03
C GLU A 696 8.13 7.85 20.66
N ILE A 697 8.45 7.75 19.36
CA ILE A 697 9.81 7.33 18.94
C ILE A 697 10.81 8.36 19.47
N PRO A 698 11.77 7.95 20.31
CA PRO A 698 12.67 8.88 20.94
C PRO A 698 13.67 9.47 19.94
N PHE A 699 13.83 10.77 19.97
CA PHE A 699 14.92 11.46 19.31
C PHE A 699 16.20 11.33 20.14
N ASN A 700 17.30 10.95 19.50
CA ASN A 700 18.62 10.86 20.15
C ASN A 700 19.72 11.43 19.24
N ASN A 701 20.94 11.54 19.76
CA ASN A 701 22.07 12.12 19.02
C ASN A 701 22.45 11.33 17.74
N ALA A 702 22.09 10.05 17.63
CA ALA A 702 22.31 9.25 16.43
C ALA A 702 21.37 9.64 15.27
N THR A 703 20.34 10.43 15.54
CA THR A 703 19.40 10.92 14.53
C THR A 703 19.65 12.38 14.13
N VAL A 704 20.70 13.04 14.67
CA VAL A 704 21.03 14.43 14.33
C VAL A 704 21.56 14.50 12.91
N ASN A 705 20.94 15.34 12.10
CA ASN A 705 21.40 15.66 10.75
C ASN A 705 22.34 16.86 10.78
N GLN A 706 23.52 16.70 10.18
CA GLN A 706 24.51 17.78 10.11
C GLN A 706 25.04 17.96 8.68
N LEU A 707 25.30 19.20 8.33
CA LEU A 707 25.96 19.59 7.08
C LEU A 707 27.17 20.45 7.37
N ASN A 708 28.37 19.94 7.07
CA ASN A 708 29.62 20.67 7.15
C ASN A 708 30.08 21.00 5.73
N THR A 709 30.26 22.28 5.43
CA THR A 709 30.65 22.75 4.10
C THR A 709 31.89 23.63 4.22
N THR A 710 32.93 23.33 3.43
CA THR A 710 34.06 24.22 3.22
C THR A 710 34.09 24.64 1.77
N SER A 711 34.00 25.93 1.50
CA SER A 711 33.97 26.53 0.16
C SER A 711 35.19 27.41 -0.02
N VAL A 712 36.05 27.09 -0.99
CA VAL A 712 37.08 28.01 -1.47
C VAL A 712 36.52 28.71 -2.70
N VAL A 713 36.27 30.01 -2.56
CA VAL A 713 35.65 30.82 -3.61
C VAL A 713 36.68 31.78 -4.19
N THR A 714 36.85 31.72 -5.50
CA THR A 714 37.77 32.65 -6.22
C THR A 714 36.93 33.50 -7.16
N ILE A 715 37.09 34.82 -7.00
CA ILE A 715 36.38 35.83 -7.80
C ILE A 715 37.30 36.37 -8.88
N THR A 716 36.83 36.48 -10.08
CA THR A 716 37.44 37.24 -11.20
C THR A 716 36.46 38.30 -11.68
N ASP A 717 36.84 39.13 -12.62
CA ASP A 717 35.97 40.15 -13.17
C ASP A 717 34.70 39.59 -13.92
N LYS A 718 34.71 38.32 -14.27
CA LYS A 718 33.67 37.70 -15.11
C LYS A 718 33.00 36.44 -14.50
N GLU A 719 33.63 35.86 -13.47
CA GLU A 719 33.27 34.54 -12.97
C GLU A 719 33.60 34.43 -11.48
N MET A 720 32.77 33.66 -10.80
CA MET A 720 32.99 33.20 -9.44
C MET A 720 33.10 31.68 -9.50
N SER A 721 34.22 31.12 -9.10
CA SER A 721 34.45 29.67 -9.04
C SER A 721 34.51 29.19 -7.59
N PHE A 722 33.96 28.00 -7.37
CA PHE A 722 33.91 27.37 -6.05
C PHE A 722 34.53 25.98 -6.09
N VAL A 723 35.28 25.67 -5.05
CA VAL A 723 35.63 24.30 -4.68
C VAL A 723 35.00 24.05 -3.31
N ASN A 724 33.93 23.23 -3.33
CA ASN A 724 33.17 22.93 -2.13
C ASN A 724 33.49 21.51 -1.66
N THR A 725 33.93 21.36 -0.42
CA THR A 725 33.99 20.06 0.27
C THR A 725 32.83 19.99 1.21
N ARG A 726 31.97 18.96 1.05
CA ARG A 726 30.78 18.79 1.87
C ARG A 726 30.82 17.45 2.61
N LYS A 727 30.52 17.49 3.91
CA LYS A 727 30.31 16.30 4.74
C LYS A 727 28.89 16.31 5.26
N VAL A 728 28.12 15.30 4.90
CA VAL A 728 26.71 15.13 5.30
C VAL A 728 26.63 13.98 6.29
N VAL A 729 25.99 14.22 7.43
CA VAL A 729 25.85 13.26 8.53
C VAL A 729 24.37 13.04 8.84
N GLY A 730 24.02 11.82 9.22
CA GLY A 730 22.66 11.44 9.62
C GLY A 730 21.78 11.01 8.44
N ALA A 731 20.47 11.04 8.61
CA ALA A 731 19.50 10.53 7.62
C ALA A 731 19.58 11.26 6.26
N ASN A 732 19.95 12.54 6.26
CA ASN A 732 20.13 13.31 5.02
C ASN A 732 21.24 12.76 4.13
N LYS A 733 22.12 11.91 4.66
CA LYS A 733 23.11 11.18 3.87
C LYS A 733 22.47 10.23 2.85
N SER A 734 21.29 9.65 3.14
CA SER A 734 20.58 8.72 2.24
C SER A 734 20.46 9.30 0.83
N TYR A 735 20.01 10.53 0.71
CA TYR A 735 19.88 11.22 -0.57
C TYR A 735 21.21 11.27 -1.35
N PHE A 736 22.32 11.61 -0.67
CA PHE A 736 23.64 11.67 -1.33
C PHE A 736 24.21 10.28 -1.60
N ASN A 737 23.91 9.27 -0.77
CA ASN A 737 24.26 7.89 -1.07
C ASN A 737 23.61 7.43 -2.39
N GLU A 738 22.34 7.75 -2.61
CA GLU A 738 21.64 7.45 -3.85
C GLU A 738 22.23 8.23 -5.03
N LEU A 739 22.47 9.53 -4.83
CA LEU A 739 23.05 10.42 -5.86
C LEU A 739 24.40 9.96 -6.35
N PHE A 740 25.27 9.42 -5.46
CA PHE A 740 26.58 8.91 -5.79
C PHE A 740 26.63 7.39 -6.00
N SER A 741 25.48 6.69 -6.00
CA SER A 741 25.40 5.27 -6.27
C SER A 741 25.59 4.94 -7.75
N SER A 742 25.80 3.66 -8.06
CA SER A 742 25.87 3.17 -9.44
C SER A 742 24.51 3.21 -10.17
N SER A 743 23.40 3.37 -9.45
CA SER A 743 22.07 3.49 -10.03
C SER A 743 21.78 4.89 -10.58
N THR A 744 22.54 5.92 -10.20
CA THR A 744 22.39 7.30 -10.66
C THR A 744 23.44 7.64 -11.73
N THR A 745 22.95 7.98 -12.93
CA THR A 745 23.83 8.37 -14.03
C THR A 745 24.55 9.71 -13.76
N GLU A 746 25.69 9.93 -14.44
CA GLU A 746 26.45 11.17 -14.27
C GLU A 746 25.65 12.41 -14.67
N ASP A 747 24.83 12.35 -15.73
CA ASP A 747 23.98 13.43 -16.17
C ASP A 747 22.89 13.79 -15.15
N VAL A 748 22.25 12.79 -14.54
CA VAL A 748 21.25 13.00 -13.48
C VAL A 748 21.91 13.63 -12.26
N ARG A 749 23.06 13.09 -11.83
CA ARG A 749 23.83 13.65 -10.71
C ARG A 749 24.23 15.10 -10.95
N LYS A 750 24.72 15.38 -12.15
CA LYS A 750 25.12 16.72 -12.54
C LYS A 750 23.95 17.70 -12.47
N LYS A 751 22.84 17.35 -13.10
CA LYS A 751 21.64 18.18 -13.14
C LYS A 751 21.11 18.46 -11.74
N ASP A 752 21.03 17.45 -10.92
CA ASP A 752 20.53 17.56 -9.56
C ASP A 752 21.39 18.50 -8.71
N LEU A 753 22.72 18.34 -8.72
CA LEU A 753 23.63 19.23 -7.99
C LEU A 753 23.58 20.68 -8.54
N GLU A 754 23.47 20.88 -9.86
CA GLU A 754 23.29 22.21 -10.44
C GLU A 754 21.99 22.86 -9.95
N ASP A 755 20.87 22.12 -9.91
CA ASP A 755 19.58 22.63 -9.45
C ASP A 755 19.61 22.99 -7.95
N GLN A 756 20.28 22.19 -7.11
CA GLN A 756 20.48 22.51 -5.71
C GLN A 756 21.26 23.82 -5.53
N TYR A 757 22.40 23.98 -6.23
CA TYR A 757 23.20 25.19 -6.14
C TYR A 757 22.49 26.40 -6.75
N ASN A 758 21.75 26.24 -7.86
CA ASN A 758 20.91 27.29 -8.45
C ASN A 758 19.93 27.84 -7.42
N THR A 759 19.24 26.94 -6.71
CA THR A 759 18.25 27.32 -5.69
C THR A 759 18.90 28.08 -4.51
N LYS A 760 20.04 27.59 -4.01
CA LYS A 760 20.69 28.19 -2.83
C LYS A 760 21.41 29.50 -3.15
N LEU A 761 22.06 29.60 -4.31
CA LEU A 761 22.76 30.80 -4.72
C LEU A 761 21.84 31.82 -5.44
N LYS A 762 20.65 31.42 -5.89
CA LYS A 762 19.74 32.19 -6.75
C LYS A 762 20.43 32.70 -8.03
N LYS A 763 21.31 31.89 -8.61
CA LYS A 763 22.14 32.17 -9.78
C LYS A 763 22.23 30.93 -10.66
N THR A 764 22.48 31.10 -11.94
CA THR A 764 22.75 29.97 -12.84
C THR A 764 24.15 29.42 -12.58
N VAL A 765 24.19 28.19 -12.13
CA VAL A 765 25.41 27.47 -11.75
C VAL A 765 25.75 26.44 -12.80
N LYS A 766 27.03 26.29 -13.14
CA LYS A 766 27.55 25.20 -13.95
C LYS A 766 28.41 24.29 -13.07
N LEU A 767 28.04 23.02 -12.98
CA LEU A 767 28.88 22.00 -12.33
C LEU A 767 30.02 21.61 -13.25
N LEU A 768 31.25 21.73 -12.76
CA LEU A 768 32.49 21.37 -13.47
C LEU A 768 32.93 19.94 -13.10
N SER A 769 32.80 19.59 -11.83
CA SER A 769 33.11 18.23 -11.33
C SER A 769 32.35 17.92 -10.05
N ALA A 770 32.08 16.64 -9.80
CA ALA A 770 31.62 16.11 -8.53
C ALA A 770 32.41 14.83 -8.23
N LYS A 771 33.09 14.79 -7.09
CA LYS A 771 33.96 13.67 -6.72
C LYS A 771 33.65 13.19 -5.32
N LEU A 772 33.38 11.90 -5.21
CA LEU A 772 33.25 11.23 -3.91
C LEU A 772 34.64 11.11 -3.24
N ILE A 773 34.75 11.58 -2.01
CA ILE A 773 35.98 11.51 -1.22
C ILE A 773 35.93 10.27 -0.33
N LYS A 774 34.85 10.14 0.46
CA LYS A 774 34.66 9.04 1.38
C LYS A 774 33.17 8.69 1.51
N ASN A 775 32.88 7.42 1.37
CA ASN A 775 31.56 6.88 1.64
C ASN A 775 31.60 5.38 1.95
N GLU A 776 31.06 5.03 3.12
CA GLU A 776 30.62 3.69 3.45
C GLU A 776 29.09 3.80 3.61
N VAL A 777 28.31 3.17 2.74
CA VAL A 777 26.87 3.45 2.57
C VAL A 777 26.11 3.49 3.90
N PHE A 778 26.35 2.53 4.79
CA PHE A 778 25.63 2.41 6.06
C PHE A 778 26.36 3.04 7.27
N ASP A 779 27.45 3.74 7.05
CA ASP A 779 28.09 4.58 8.07
C ASP A 779 27.43 5.95 8.14
N ASP A 780 27.71 6.70 9.21
CA ASP A 780 26.98 7.93 9.55
C ASP A 780 27.22 9.10 8.59
N ALA A 781 28.32 9.08 7.81
CA ALA A 781 28.73 10.24 7.02
C ALA A 781 29.16 9.90 5.58
N ILE A 782 28.85 10.82 4.67
CA ILE A 782 29.39 10.88 3.31
C ILE A 782 30.18 12.18 3.13
N GLU A 783 31.29 12.12 2.40
CA GLU A 783 32.12 13.30 2.09
C GLU A 783 32.41 13.35 0.58
N PHE A 784 32.16 14.50 -0.02
CA PHE A 784 32.37 14.72 -1.44
C PHE A 784 32.81 16.14 -1.77
N GLU A 785 33.46 16.31 -2.91
CA GLU A 785 33.88 17.59 -3.46
C GLU A 785 33.07 17.93 -4.70
N THR A 786 32.68 19.18 -4.83
CA THR A 786 32.11 19.72 -6.07
C THR A 786 32.87 20.95 -6.51
N GLN A 787 33.10 21.08 -7.80
CA GLN A 787 33.60 22.30 -8.41
C GLN A 787 32.51 22.92 -9.27
N ILE A 788 32.17 24.15 -8.97
CA ILE A 788 31.14 24.88 -9.69
C ILE A 788 31.62 26.26 -10.14
N SER A 789 31.01 26.78 -11.20
CA SER A 789 31.23 28.15 -11.66
C SER A 789 29.89 28.88 -11.84
N VAL A 790 29.94 30.17 -11.55
CA VAL A 790 28.85 31.12 -11.72
C VAL A 790 29.37 32.26 -12.58
N SER A 791 28.82 32.42 -13.78
CA SER A 791 29.14 33.59 -14.63
C SER A 791 28.45 34.82 -14.09
N GLU A 792 29.18 35.68 -13.45
CA GLU A 792 28.66 36.90 -12.84
C GLU A 792 29.60 38.10 -13.10
N LYS A 793 29.04 39.22 -13.55
CA LYS A 793 29.74 40.47 -13.64
C LYS A 793 29.69 41.17 -12.27
N LEU A 794 30.86 41.46 -11.69
CA LEU A 794 30.94 42.18 -10.45
C LEU A 794 30.23 43.55 -10.50
N LYS A 795 29.39 43.78 -9.51
CA LYS A 795 28.76 45.10 -9.32
C LYS A 795 29.81 46.09 -8.87
N SER A 796 29.62 47.37 -9.21
CA SER A 796 30.55 48.44 -8.84
C SER A 796 29.77 49.63 -8.31
N VAL A 797 30.34 50.24 -7.25
CA VAL A 797 29.86 51.52 -6.71
C VAL A 797 31.05 52.46 -6.72
N GLY A 798 31.16 53.35 -7.76
CA GLY A 798 32.37 54.11 -8.04
C GLY A 798 33.56 53.19 -8.35
N ASN A 799 34.63 53.32 -7.60
CA ASN A 799 35.84 52.50 -7.73
C ASN A 799 35.80 51.22 -6.87
N LEU A 800 34.74 51.02 -6.09
CA LEU A 800 34.55 49.88 -5.22
C LEU A 800 33.85 48.77 -6.01
N LYS A 801 34.43 47.57 -5.98
CA LYS A 801 33.75 46.31 -6.39
C LYS A 801 33.06 45.74 -5.19
N ILE A 802 31.86 45.17 -5.40
CA ILE A 802 31.10 44.53 -4.34
C ILE A 802 30.65 43.13 -4.75
N THR A 803 30.61 42.19 -3.80
CA THR A 803 30.13 40.85 -3.97
C THR A 803 29.30 40.42 -2.76
N ASP A 804 28.28 39.58 -3.00
CA ASP A 804 27.50 38.95 -1.95
C ASP A 804 28.37 37.90 -1.22
N ILE A 805 28.02 37.54 0.03
CA ILE A 805 28.63 36.42 0.73
C ILE A 805 28.05 35.12 0.14
N PRO A 806 28.85 34.26 -0.50
CA PRO A 806 28.37 33.19 -1.36
C PRO A 806 28.20 31.86 -0.59
N PHE A 807 27.29 31.79 0.40
CA PHE A 807 26.97 30.53 1.04
C PHE A 807 26.15 29.60 0.11
N VAL A 808 26.64 28.37 -0.08
CA VAL A 808 25.97 27.32 -0.87
C VAL A 808 24.97 26.49 -0.06
N ASP A 809 24.75 26.83 1.21
CA ASP A 809 23.95 26.08 2.17
C ASP A 809 23.12 27.00 3.08
N LYS A 810 22.55 28.07 2.52
CA LYS A 810 21.67 28.98 3.26
C LYS A 810 20.48 28.25 3.83
N VAL A 811 20.17 28.53 5.09
CA VAL A 811 19.11 27.89 5.86
C VAL A 811 17.81 28.70 5.76
N TYR A 812 17.87 29.97 6.14
CA TYR A 812 16.68 30.82 6.21
C TYR A 812 16.36 31.48 4.87
N THR A 813 15.05 31.57 4.60
CA THR A 813 14.51 32.29 3.43
C THR A 813 13.39 33.23 3.88
N ARG A 814 13.07 34.26 3.07
CA ARG A 814 11.98 35.18 3.39
C ARG A 814 10.62 34.50 3.41
N ASP A 815 10.49 33.33 2.79
CA ASP A 815 9.21 32.60 2.70
C ASP A 815 8.70 32.14 4.07
N ILE A 816 9.59 31.72 4.98
CA ILE A 816 9.18 31.25 6.31
C ILE A 816 8.63 32.38 7.19
N ILE A 817 8.99 33.64 6.89
CA ILE A 817 8.56 34.84 7.59
C ILE A 817 7.69 35.77 6.70
N GLY A 818 7.16 35.24 5.59
CA GLY A 818 6.37 36.00 4.62
C GLY A 818 5.04 36.53 5.16
N GLN A 819 4.54 35.93 6.24
CA GLN A 819 3.32 36.35 6.91
C GLN A 819 3.62 37.46 7.95
N GLU A 820 2.70 38.42 8.08
CA GLU A 820 2.81 39.43 9.16
C GLU A 820 2.48 38.82 10.52
N THR A 821 1.41 38.02 10.57
CA THR A 821 0.99 37.22 11.69
C THR A 821 0.59 35.84 11.20
N ARG A 822 0.59 34.83 12.08
CA ARG A 822 0.17 33.48 11.72
C ARG A 822 -1.08 33.08 12.51
N ASN A 823 -1.91 32.29 11.85
CA ASN A 823 -3.05 31.63 12.47
C ASN A 823 -2.66 30.28 13.10
N TYR A 824 -1.58 29.66 12.60
CA TYR A 824 -1.15 28.33 13.03
C TYR A 824 0.33 28.29 13.38
N ASP A 825 0.65 27.42 14.31
CA ASP A 825 2.04 27.12 14.66
C ASP A 825 2.82 26.60 13.47
N ILE A 826 4.12 26.91 13.41
CA ILE A 826 5.01 26.33 12.42
C ILE A 826 5.45 24.96 12.96
N LYS A 827 5.15 23.91 12.23
CA LYS A 827 5.77 22.59 12.40
C LYS A 827 7.17 22.64 11.79
N TYR A 828 8.17 23.05 12.59
CA TYR A 828 9.47 23.47 12.07
C TYR A 828 10.19 22.38 11.27
N ILE A 829 10.04 21.11 11.66
CA ILE A 829 10.63 19.97 10.97
C ILE A 829 10.21 19.84 9.48
N THR A 830 9.06 20.42 9.10
CA THR A 830 8.63 20.44 7.69
C THR A 830 9.31 21.53 6.87
N TYR A 831 9.87 22.54 7.53
CA TYR A 831 10.65 23.59 6.89
C TYR A 831 12.13 23.19 6.76
N GLU A 832 12.73 22.64 7.83
CA GLU A 832 14.16 22.34 7.86
C GLU A 832 14.42 20.99 8.55
N ASN A 833 15.06 20.09 7.83
CA ASN A 833 15.36 18.74 8.30
C ASN A 833 16.82 18.51 8.72
N CYS A 834 17.68 19.53 8.62
CA CYS A 834 19.04 19.48 9.11
C CYS A 834 19.14 20.28 10.44
N ASN A 835 19.81 19.71 11.43
CA ASN A 835 19.89 20.32 12.77
C ASN A 835 21.05 21.26 12.95
N GLU A 836 22.17 21.01 12.26
CA GLU A 836 23.38 21.78 12.40
C GLU A 836 24.04 22.03 11.06
N TYR A 837 24.45 23.27 10.85
CA TYR A 837 25.23 23.71 9.70
C TYR A 837 26.53 24.31 10.18
N HIS A 838 27.65 23.83 9.64
CA HIS A 838 28.97 24.39 9.83
C HIS A 838 29.55 24.75 8.47
N SER A 839 29.63 26.06 8.19
CA SER A 839 30.04 26.55 6.89
C SER A 839 31.29 27.39 7.02
N VAL A 840 32.32 27.08 6.26
CA VAL A 840 33.55 27.91 6.14
C VAL A 840 33.65 28.33 4.67
N VAL A 841 33.70 29.63 4.45
CA VAL A 841 33.90 30.21 3.11
C VAL A 841 35.26 30.97 3.14
N VAL A 842 36.19 30.58 2.29
CA VAL A 842 37.41 31.33 2.03
C VAL A 842 37.23 32.08 0.71
N LEU A 843 36.96 33.37 0.80
CA LEU A 843 36.64 34.25 -0.32
C LEU A 843 37.92 34.96 -0.80
N ASN A 844 38.39 34.60 -1.98
CA ASN A 844 39.57 35.18 -2.61
C ASN A 844 39.16 36.15 -3.74
N ILE A 845 39.57 37.38 -3.64
CA ILE A 845 39.40 38.43 -4.66
C ILE A 845 40.63 38.50 -5.56
N PRO A 846 40.58 39.17 -6.74
CA PRO A 846 41.69 39.23 -7.68
C PRO A 846 42.99 39.73 -7.02
N GLU A 847 44.11 39.18 -7.47
CA GLU A 847 45.44 39.55 -7.02
C GLU A 847 45.68 41.06 -7.16
N GLY A 848 46.33 41.68 -6.17
CA GLY A 848 46.57 43.12 -6.12
C GLY A 848 45.39 43.93 -5.59
N LYS A 849 44.22 43.34 -5.38
CA LYS A 849 43.04 43.93 -4.76
C LYS A 849 43.05 43.70 -3.23
N LYS A 850 42.33 44.54 -2.50
CA LYS A 850 42.23 44.43 -1.03
C LYS A 850 40.79 44.63 -0.61
N PHE A 851 40.34 43.88 0.38
CA PHE A 851 39.05 44.17 1.05
C PHE A 851 39.14 45.54 1.71
N THR A 852 38.10 46.36 1.55
CA THR A 852 38.06 47.73 2.07
C THR A 852 37.33 47.80 3.40
N GLU A 853 36.41 46.90 3.61
CA GLU A 853 35.63 46.77 4.83
C GLU A 853 35.31 45.30 5.08
N VAL A 854 35.42 44.87 6.31
CA VAL A 854 35.12 43.52 6.78
C VAL A 854 33.90 43.63 7.69
N PRO A 855 32.83 42.85 7.45
CA PRO A 855 31.66 42.88 8.33
C PRO A 855 32.02 42.48 9.77
N GLU A 856 31.20 42.95 10.69
CA GLU A 856 31.34 42.60 12.11
C GLU A 856 30.85 41.19 12.38
N ASN A 857 31.49 40.52 13.36
CA ASN A 857 31.00 39.25 13.88
C ASN A 857 29.63 39.44 14.54
N LYS A 858 28.72 38.47 14.32
CA LYS A 858 27.34 38.54 14.87
C LYS A 858 26.94 37.20 15.44
N THR A 859 26.16 37.25 16.50
CA THR A 859 25.50 36.09 17.13
C THR A 859 24.04 36.46 17.37
N PHE A 860 23.13 35.59 16.90
CA PHE A 860 21.70 35.72 17.15
C PHE A 860 21.15 34.44 17.75
N THR A 861 20.16 34.53 18.61
CA THR A 861 19.52 33.38 19.25
C THR A 861 18.03 33.58 19.36
N PHE A 862 17.29 32.47 19.10
CA PHE A 862 15.86 32.37 19.41
C PHE A 862 15.62 30.98 20.03
N LYS A 863 15.31 30.95 21.31
CA LYS A 863 15.22 29.68 22.07
C LYS A 863 16.49 28.83 21.90
N LYS A 864 16.37 27.64 21.30
CA LYS A 864 17.50 26.74 20.99
C LYS A 864 18.07 26.99 19.58
N HIS A 865 17.41 27.81 18.76
CA HIS A 865 17.99 28.24 17.49
C HIS A 865 19.16 29.17 17.75
N SER A 866 20.24 29.01 17.01
CA SER A 866 21.37 29.94 17.06
C SER A 866 21.97 30.14 15.67
N PHE A 867 22.47 31.33 15.46
CA PHE A 867 23.25 31.72 14.30
C PHE A 867 24.47 32.49 14.74
N ASP A 868 25.64 31.97 14.43
CA ASP A 868 26.93 32.59 14.71
C ASP A 868 27.68 32.79 13.39
N ILE A 869 28.19 33.99 13.15
CA ILE A 869 29.02 34.29 11.99
C ILE A 869 30.24 35.13 12.41
N THR A 870 31.41 34.72 11.89
CA THR A 870 32.66 35.44 12.12
C THR A 870 33.39 35.71 10.82
N PHE A 871 34.06 36.85 10.75
CA PHE A 871 34.83 37.32 9.62
C PHE A 871 36.27 37.52 10.02
N GLU A 872 37.21 36.91 9.30
CA GLU A 872 38.65 36.99 9.55
C GLU A 872 39.40 37.32 8.26
N LEU A 873 40.10 38.43 8.21
CA LEU A 873 40.95 38.78 7.08
C LEU A 873 42.25 37.97 7.17
N VAL A 874 42.36 36.90 6.41
CA VAL A 874 43.52 35.98 6.38
C VAL A 874 44.68 36.60 5.60
N ALA A 875 44.38 37.31 4.54
CA ALA A 875 45.30 38.10 3.72
C ALA A 875 44.56 39.31 3.15
N PRO A 876 45.22 40.34 2.67
CA PRO A 876 44.57 41.53 2.14
C PRO A 876 43.54 41.23 1.05
N ASN A 877 43.74 40.13 0.33
CA ASN A 877 42.86 39.65 -0.73
C ASN A 877 42.11 38.33 -0.39
N SER A 878 42.12 37.88 0.86
CA SER A 878 41.49 36.64 1.29
C SER A 878 40.72 36.84 2.61
N LEU A 879 39.41 36.66 2.57
CA LEU A 879 38.52 36.75 3.72
C LEU A 879 37.97 35.37 4.08
N LYS A 880 38.16 34.92 5.29
CA LYS A 880 37.58 33.70 5.83
C LYS A 880 36.32 34.07 6.61
N ILE A 881 35.22 33.40 6.27
CA ILE A 881 33.92 33.55 6.89
C ILE A 881 33.53 32.22 7.49
N THR A 882 33.27 32.17 8.78
CA THR A 882 32.82 30.94 9.46
C THR A 882 31.41 31.16 9.99
N ARG A 883 30.52 30.27 9.67
CA ARG A 883 29.12 30.32 10.09
C ARG A 883 28.73 28.99 10.75
N THR A 884 28.04 29.09 11.89
CA THR A 884 27.39 27.95 12.54
C THR A 884 25.91 28.26 12.73
N VAL A 885 25.03 27.34 12.31
CA VAL A 885 23.59 27.47 12.49
C VAL A 885 23.06 26.22 13.17
N LYS A 886 22.23 26.41 14.21
CA LYS A 886 21.50 25.34 14.88
C LYS A 886 20.00 25.54 14.67
N THR A 887 19.33 24.47 14.22
CA THR A 887 17.93 24.46 13.86
C THR A 887 17.23 23.29 14.55
N PRO A 888 16.83 23.44 15.82
CA PRO A 888 16.05 22.42 16.51
C PRO A 888 14.70 22.24 15.83
N TRP A 889 14.12 21.04 15.98
CA TRP A 889 12.84 20.69 15.34
C TRP A 889 11.62 21.01 16.20
N ASP A 890 11.79 21.77 17.28
CA ASP A 890 10.67 22.18 18.11
C ASP A 890 9.73 23.14 17.34
N ASP A 891 8.43 22.94 17.48
CA ASP A 891 7.43 23.79 16.83
C ASP A 891 7.56 25.25 17.33
N ILE A 892 7.23 26.19 16.45
CA ILE A 892 7.20 27.63 16.78
C ILE A 892 5.73 28.02 16.85
N THR A 893 5.29 28.43 18.03
CA THR A 893 3.90 28.81 18.26
C THR A 893 3.56 30.15 17.60
N THR A 894 2.29 30.38 17.36
CA THR A 894 1.77 31.68 16.85
C THR A 894 2.19 32.85 17.73
N THR A 895 2.27 32.65 19.06
CA THR A 895 2.69 33.69 20.01
C THR A 895 4.21 33.97 19.97
N GLU A 896 5.00 33.01 19.58
CA GLU A 896 6.47 33.12 19.44
C GLU A 896 6.90 33.61 18.06
N TYR A 897 6.00 33.54 17.10
CA TYR A 897 6.30 33.85 15.69
C TYR A 897 6.86 35.27 15.49
N PRO A 898 6.39 36.34 16.17
CA PRO A 898 7.00 37.69 16.01
C PRO A 898 8.48 37.74 16.42
N GLU A 899 8.85 37.05 17.50
CA GLU A 899 10.24 36.98 17.97
C GLU A 899 11.09 36.14 17.00
N TYR A 900 10.55 35.01 16.54
CA TYR A 900 11.20 34.19 15.50
C TYR A 900 11.39 34.95 14.19
N LYS A 901 10.38 35.74 13.76
CA LYS A 901 10.46 36.58 12.56
C LYS A 901 11.62 37.59 12.68
N ASN A 902 11.74 38.29 13.80
CA ASN A 902 12.85 39.21 14.07
C ASN A 902 14.20 38.49 14.01
N PHE A 903 14.33 37.34 14.64
CA PHE A 903 15.55 36.53 14.60
C PHE A 903 15.94 36.18 13.14
N VAL A 904 14.99 35.72 12.31
CA VAL A 904 15.25 35.40 10.90
C VAL A 904 15.59 36.65 10.08
N GLU A 905 14.95 37.78 10.34
CA GLU A 905 15.25 39.04 9.66
C GLU A 905 16.70 39.53 9.98
N GLU A 906 17.13 39.40 11.24
CA GLU A 906 18.52 39.71 11.66
C GLU A 906 19.52 38.79 10.97
N VAL A 907 19.23 37.48 10.88
CA VAL A 907 20.09 36.52 10.17
C VAL A 907 20.16 36.83 8.68
N LEU A 908 19.04 37.06 8.02
CA LEU A 908 19.00 37.41 6.61
C LEU A 908 19.73 38.74 6.33
N ALA A 909 19.61 39.73 7.22
CA ALA A 909 20.29 41.01 7.04
C ALA A 909 21.82 40.84 7.03
N VAL A 910 22.36 39.89 7.78
CA VAL A 910 23.80 39.60 7.79
C VAL A 910 24.21 38.71 6.61
N GLU A 911 23.42 37.68 6.27
CA GLU A 911 23.75 36.80 5.14
C GLU A 911 23.60 37.50 3.77
N GLU A 912 22.81 38.56 3.69
CA GLU A 912 22.60 39.37 2.49
C GLU A 912 23.57 40.58 2.42
N GLN A 913 24.47 40.73 3.41
CA GLN A 913 25.51 41.75 3.36
C GLN A 913 26.44 41.54 2.17
N VAL A 914 26.94 42.66 1.67
CA VAL A 914 27.95 42.65 0.60
C VAL A 914 29.31 42.99 1.17
N VAL A 915 30.36 42.42 0.63
CA VAL A 915 31.74 42.79 0.92
C VAL A 915 32.33 43.57 -0.21
N GLY A 916 33.03 44.66 0.12
CA GLY A 916 33.64 45.59 -0.84
C GLY A 916 35.14 45.41 -0.93
N PHE A 917 35.69 45.62 -2.13
CA PHE A 917 37.12 45.60 -2.38
C PHE A 917 37.57 46.53 -3.51
N LYS A 918 38.78 46.97 -3.54
CA LYS A 918 39.35 47.85 -4.55
C LYS A 918 40.80 47.57 -4.88
#